data_f7cd7236aaf79ef952e354f0caf83cb9
#
_entry.id   f7cd7236aaf79ef952e354f0caf83cb9
#
_cell.length_a   1.000
_cell.length_b   1.000
_cell.length_c   1.000
_cell.angle_alpha   90.00
_cell.angle_beta   90.00
_cell.angle_gamma   90.00
#
_symmetry.space_group_name_H-M   'P 1'
#
loop_
_entity.id
_entity.type
_entity.pdbx_description
1 polymer ?
#
loop_
_entity_poly.entity_id
_entity_poly.type
_entity_poly.pdbx_seq_one_letter_code
_entity_poly.pdbx_strand_id
1 'polypeptide(L)'
;MAPPKNVVKIAIQMPGAIPQLIELDQAKPLAAVLKEVCNFWNLNDPEHYALQYADGHRKYITESNRSEIKNGSILSLSIAPDKEAQRLLSALQSGNREVKREALSRLALLAPDLTFAGEVINRDGLQRLGAIIEDGDDLGEVLAHGLRAFSELMEHGVVSWETLSCNFVKKVVSYVNMNLMDASVPQLALGLLESLALSSPALGQLVKQEVPLDRLLVHLQVLNQPLQTKAMALLTALLQNANSADRQAMLDYLWRKNLRQFIYKNIIHSATPLGDEMAHHLYVLQALTLGLLEPRMRTPLDPYNQEQREQLQALRQAAFELDGESQGSGLSADRRRSLCAREFRKLGFSFVLENSSREDKHECPFARSSIQLTLLLCELLHIGEPCSETAQDFSPMFFGQDNSFQELFCVCIQLLNKTWKEMRATQEDFDKVMQVVREQLTRTLALKPTSLELFRTKVNTLSYSEVLRLRQTERMHQEGTMARPILELRERLKPELLELIRQQRLLRLCEGTLFRKISSRRRQDKVWFCCLSPNHKMLQYGDVEEGAAHPSPENLPDKLPVAEMRALLLGKDCPHVREKGSGKQNKDVCELAFSVSYDAGEEEAYLNFIAPSKREFCLWTDGLSALLGGSMSSEQTRMELELLLAMETKLRLLELENVPIPDQPPPVPPPPTNYNFCYDCSIAEP
;
A
#
# COMPACT_ATOMS: atom_id res chain seq x y z
N MET A 1 3.05 12.89 52.38
CA MET A 1 2.93 14.11 51.58
C MET A 1 3.11 13.73 50.11
N ALA A 2 2.13 13.98 49.25
CA ALA A 2 2.33 13.83 47.81
C ALA A 2 3.41 14.84 47.37
N PRO A 3 4.36 14.45 46.49
CA PRO A 3 5.37 15.38 45.99
C PRO A 3 4.68 16.58 45.32
N PRO A 4 5.23 17.79 45.47
CA PRO A 4 4.67 18.99 44.85
C PRO A 4 4.63 18.74 43.31
N LYS A 5 3.53 19.11 42.67
CA LYS A 5 3.22 18.79 41.23
C LYS A 5 4.26 19.28 40.21
N ASN A 6 5.23 20.11 40.60
CA ASN A 6 6.20 20.75 39.69
C ASN A 6 7.67 20.36 39.96
N VAL A 7 7.94 19.34 40.77
CA VAL A 7 9.30 18.89 41.07
C VAL A 7 9.60 17.63 40.31
N VAL A 8 10.65 17.64 39.48
CA VAL A 8 11.15 16.48 38.71
C VAL A 8 12.53 16.05 39.23
N LYS A 9 12.75 14.77 39.35
CA LYS A 9 14.05 14.17 39.68
C LYS A 9 14.86 13.97 38.44
N ILE A 10 16.00 14.62 38.34
CA ILE A 10 16.90 14.58 37.20
C ILE A 10 18.31 14.26 37.61
N ALA A 11 19.11 13.75 36.68
CA ALA A 11 20.54 13.65 36.84
C ALA A 11 21.24 14.78 36.07
N ILE A 12 22.16 15.49 36.68
CA ILE A 12 23.02 16.46 35.99
C ILE A 12 24.44 15.94 35.96
N GLN A 13 25.05 15.88 34.80
CA GLN A 13 26.43 15.49 34.59
C GLN A 13 27.29 16.69 34.17
N MET A 14 28.54 16.68 34.57
CA MET A 14 29.57 17.59 34.09
C MET A 14 30.77 16.76 33.59
N PRO A 15 31.43 17.14 32.48
CA PRO A 15 32.60 16.43 32.01
C PRO A 15 33.68 16.27 33.08
N GLY A 16 34.05 15.03 33.39
CA GLY A 16 35.04 14.71 34.41
C GLY A 16 34.56 14.66 35.86
N ALA A 17 33.26 14.85 36.09
CA ALA A 17 32.62 14.75 37.41
C ALA A 17 31.57 13.64 37.50
N ILE A 18 31.30 13.19 38.74
CA ILE A 18 30.25 12.21 38.99
C ILE A 18 28.88 12.86 38.81
N PRO A 19 27.93 12.22 38.03
CA PRO A 19 26.56 12.76 37.89
C PRO A 19 25.88 12.95 39.23
N GLN A 20 25.16 14.06 39.37
CA GLN A 20 24.43 14.41 40.59
C GLN A 20 22.93 14.28 40.37
N LEU A 21 22.25 13.66 41.33
CA LEU A 21 20.80 13.58 41.34
C LEU A 21 20.25 14.85 42.03
N ILE A 22 19.42 15.60 41.34
CA ILE A 22 18.86 16.86 41.79
C ILE A 22 17.33 16.84 41.65
N GLU A 23 16.64 17.40 42.62
CA GLU A 23 15.21 17.70 42.52
C GLU A 23 15.05 19.10 41.93
N LEU A 24 14.65 19.13 40.65
CA LEU A 24 14.44 20.37 39.92
C LEU A 24 13.01 20.84 40.11
N ASP A 25 12.84 22.02 40.71
CA ASP A 25 11.56 22.71 40.75
C ASP A 25 11.34 23.49 39.43
N GLN A 26 10.44 22.98 38.60
CA GLN A 26 10.13 23.59 37.27
C GLN A 26 9.47 24.97 37.41
N ALA A 27 9.04 25.40 38.60
CA ALA A 27 8.52 26.74 38.85
C ALA A 27 9.61 27.80 39.11
N LYS A 28 10.82 27.37 39.53
CA LYS A 28 11.94 28.29 39.74
C LYS A 28 12.49 28.80 38.41
N PRO A 29 12.92 30.09 38.31
CA PRO A 29 13.64 30.61 37.15
C PRO A 29 14.90 29.79 36.87
N LEU A 30 15.22 29.55 35.61
CA LEU A 30 16.37 28.73 35.18
C LEU A 30 17.69 29.27 35.72
N ALA A 31 17.84 30.62 35.79
CA ALA A 31 19.01 31.26 36.39
C ALA A 31 19.24 30.89 37.87
N ALA A 32 18.16 30.72 38.66
CA ALA A 32 18.27 30.27 40.05
C ALA A 32 18.68 28.80 40.14
N VAL A 33 18.14 27.96 39.24
CA VAL A 33 18.53 26.53 39.14
C VAL A 33 20.00 26.41 38.74
N LEU A 34 20.46 27.16 37.75
CA LEU A 34 21.87 27.16 37.33
C LEU A 34 22.81 27.59 38.46
N LYS A 35 22.40 28.57 39.23
CA LYS A 35 23.18 29.03 40.42
C LYS A 35 23.29 27.91 41.47
N GLU A 36 22.20 27.20 41.76
CA GLU A 36 22.21 26.04 42.67
C GLU A 36 23.12 24.95 42.16
N VAL A 37 23.05 24.62 40.84
CA VAL A 37 23.88 23.61 40.21
C VAL A 37 25.35 23.99 40.19
N CYS A 38 25.71 25.23 39.85
CA CYS A 38 27.09 25.69 39.83
C CYS A 38 27.70 25.73 41.25
N ASN A 39 26.92 26.13 42.24
CA ASN A 39 27.37 26.10 43.66
C ASN A 39 27.73 24.67 44.11
N PHE A 40 27.04 23.65 43.62
CA PHE A 40 27.31 22.26 43.97
C PHE A 40 28.73 21.83 43.56
N TRP A 41 29.21 22.30 42.39
CA TRP A 41 30.58 22.02 41.91
C TRP A 41 31.60 23.14 42.21
N ASN A 42 31.24 24.12 43.07
CA ASN A 42 32.08 25.28 43.38
C ASN A 42 32.53 26.06 42.12
N LEU A 43 31.63 26.18 41.13
CA LEU A 43 31.90 26.93 39.90
C LEU A 43 31.55 28.42 40.16
N ASN A 44 32.50 29.31 39.81
CA ASN A 44 32.26 30.74 39.78
C ASN A 44 31.51 31.11 38.49
N ASP A 45 30.84 32.24 38.50
CA ASP A 45 30.16 32.81 37.32
C ASP A 45 29.12 31.89 36.67
N PRO A 46 27.98 31.63 37.34
CA PRO A 46 26.90 30.78 36.80
C PRO A 46 26.41 31.18 35.39
N GLU A 47 26.57 32.46 35.02
CA GLU A 47 26.23 33.01 33.70
C GLU A 47 27.09 32.44 32.53
N HIS A 48 28.21 31.82 32.86
CA HIS A 48 29.03 31.14 31.84
C HIS A 48 28.55 29.73 31.49
N TYR A 49 27.55 29.21 32.19
CA TYR A 49 27.07 27.84 32.05
C TYR A 49 25.62 27.79 31.64
N ALA A 50 25.23 26.69 31.03
CA ALA A 50 23.85 26.36 30.68
C ALA A 50 23.62 24.83 30.79
N LEU A 51 22.35 24.45 30.93
CA LEU A 51 21.95 23.06 30.90
C LEU A 51 21.61 22.64 29.50
N GLN A 52 22.04 21.44 29.08
CA GLN A 52 21.67 20.77 27.85
C GLN A 52 21.13 19.39 28.15
N TYR A 53 20.29 18.82 27.28
CA TYR A 53 20.03 17.38 27.30
C TYR A 53 21.32 16.63 27.03
N ALA A 54 21.57 15.53 27.76
CA ALA A 54 22.75 14.69 27.59
C ALA A 54 22.57 13.69 26.43
N ASP A 55 21.43 13.71 25.75
CA ASP A 55 21.15 12.92 24.55
C ASP A 55 21.95 13.40 23.34
N GLY A 56 21.82 12.67 22.22
CA GLY A 56 22.55 12.97 20.97
C GLY A 56 22.26 14.38 20.42
N HIS A 57 21.10 14.97 20.72
CA HIS A 57 20.67 16.27 20.19
C HIS A 57 21.25 17.46 20.94
N ARG A 58 21.71 17.28 22.18
CA ARG A 58 22.36 18.33 23.02
C ARG A 58 21.59 19.66 23.05
N LYS A 59 20.26 19.60 23.06
CA LYS A 59 19.39 20.78 23.05
C LYS A 59 19.58 21.58 24.34
N TYR A 60 19.80 22.90 24.22
CA TYR A 60 19.86 23.78 25.39
C TYR A 60 18.52 23.90 26.07
N ILE A 61 18.57 23.93 27.43
CA ILE A 61 17.40 24.19 28.27
C ILE A 61 17.22 25.70 28.39
N THR A 62 16.03 26.17 28.07
CA THR A 62 15.62 27.57 28.11
C THR A 62 14.36 27.72 28.97
N GLU A 63 13.96 28.94 29.27
CA GLU A 63 12.71 29.19 29.99
C GLU A 63 11.47 28.67 29.22
N SER A 64 11.54 28.61 27.88
CA SER A 64 10.45 28.16 27.05
C SER A 64 10.28 26.63 27.02
N ASN A 65 11.37 25.86 27.13
CA ASN A 65 11.35 24.40 27.03
C ASN A 65 11.59 23.63 28.34
N ARG A 66 11.86 24.33 29.46
CA ARG A 66 12.12 23.69 30.77
C ARG A 66 10.96 22.83 31.28
N SER A 67 9.75 23.12 30.87
CA SER A 67 8.56 22.32 31.22
C SER A 67 8.55 20.92 30.51
N GLU A 68 9.35 20.74 29.49
CA GLU A 68 9.52 19.46 28.80
C GLU A 68 10.39 18.44 29.53
N ILE A 69 11.14 18.89 30.57
CA ILE A 69 12.00 18.05 31.40
C ILE A 69 11.15 17.05 32.18
N LYS A 70 11.42 15.76 32.03
CA LYS A 70 10.69 14.67 32.68
C LYS A 70 11.51 14.06 33.81
N ASN A 71 10.81 13.35 34.74
CA ASN A 71 11.49 12.52 35.72
C ASN A 71 12.45 11.52 35.06
N GLY A 72 13.68 11.46 35.55
CA GLY A 72 14.72 10.60 34.99
C GLY A 72 15.49 11.21 33.83
N SER A 73 15.20 12.45 33.40
CA SER A 73 16.01 13.14 32.39
C SER A 73 17.44 13.28 32.83
N ILE A 74 18.37 13.08 31.90
CA ILE A 74 19.80 13.31 32.12
C ILE A 74 20.17 14.61 31.42
N LEU A 75 20.64 15.59 32.18
CA LEU A 75 21.13 16.86 31.69
C LEU A 75 22.63 16.96 31.82
N SER A 76 23.26 17.77 30.98
CA SER A 76 24.68 18.08 31.03
C SER A 76 24.87 19.57 31.32
N LEU A 77 25.72 19.91 32.28
CA LEU A 77 26.17 21.27 32.47
C LEU A 77 27.25 21.58 31.42
N SER A 78 27.00 22.56 30.57
CA SER A 78 27.88 22.99 29.48
C SER A 78 28.07 24.49 29.48
N ILE A 79 28.97 24.97 28.63
CA ILE A 79 29.20 26.41 28.43
C ILE A 79 27.92 27.06 27.90
N ALA A 80 27.58 28.24 28.35
CA ALA A 80 26.43 29.01 27.87
C ALA A 80 26.53 29.27 26.36
N PRO A 81 25.39 29.25 25.61
CA PRO A 81 25.40 29.29 24.14
C PRO A 81 26.09 30.55 23.59
N ASP A 82 25.94 31.71 24.25
CA ASP A 82 26.57 32.97 23.85
C ASP A 82 28.09 32.93 24.00
N LYS A 83 28.60 32.31 25.06
CA LYS A 83 30.03 32.18 25.36
C LYS A 83 30.67 31.12 24.45
N GLU A 84 29.96 29.99 24.24
CA GLU A 84 30.44 28.93 23.35
C GLU A 84 30.49 29.44 21.92
N ALA A 85 29.47 30.17 21.43
CA ALA A 85 29.48 30.78 20.11
C ALA A 85 30.69 31.74 19.95
N GLN A 86 30.91 32.63 20.92
CA GLN A 86 32.03 33.55 20.91
C GLN A 86 33.38 32.82 20.88
N ARG A 87 33.55 31.78 21.70
CA ARG A 87 34.78 30.96 21.77
C ARG A 87 35.06 30.29 20.44
N LEU A 88 34.05 29.65 19.87
CA LEU A 88 34.20 28.90 18.59
C LEU A 88 34.46 29.85 17.43
N LEU A 89 33.74 30.96 17.32
CA LEU A 89 33.96 31.96 16.25
C LEU A 89 35.34 32.65 16.37
N SER A 90 35.88 32.81 17.58
CA SER A 90 37.26 33.30 17.77
C SER A 90 38.30 32.25 17.35
N ALA A 91 38.06 30.97 17.61
CA ALA A 91 38.91 29.86 17.21
C ALA A 91 38.99 29.69 15.68
N LEU A 92 37.93 30.07 14.93
CA LEU A 92 37.93 30.06 13.47
C LEU A 92 38.94 31.03 12.86
N GLN A 93 39.35 32.08 13.57
CA GLN A 93 40.37 33.04 13.14
C GLN A 93 41.80 32.56 13.39
N SER A 94 41.97 31.42 14.07
CA SER A 94 43.28 30.84 14.32
C SER A 94 43.94 30.37 13.01
N GLY A 95 45.25 30.62 12.87
CA GLY A 95 46.02 30.05 11.79
C GLY A 95 46.30 28.53 11.90
N ASN A 96 45.95 27.94 13.06
CA ASN A 96 46.13 26.50 13.28
C ASN A 96 44.94 25.69 12.73
N ARG A 97 45.22 24.81 11.76
CA ARG A 97 44.23 23.96 11.09
C ARG A 97 43.49 23.03 12.05
N GLU A 98 44.19 22.47 13.06
CA GLU A 98 43.58 21.59 14.04
C GLU A 98 42.54 22.32 14.91
N VAL A 99 42.88 23.54 15.34
CA VAL A 99 42.01 24.38 16.13
C VAL A 99 40.76 24.77 15.32
N LYS A 100 40.92 25.13 14.04
CA LYS A 100 39.82 25.38 13.12
C LYS A 100 38.94 24.14 12.95
N ARG A 101 39.53 22.97 12.73
CA ARG A 101 38.84 21.69 12.54
C ARG A 101 37.97 21.36 13.76
N GLU A 102 38.56 21.44 14.95
CA GLU A 102 37.85 21.18 16.21
C GLU A 102 36.71 22.17 16.43
N ALA A 103 36.96 23.45 16.20
CA ALA A 103 35.92 24.50 16.31
C ALA A 103 34.78 24.29 15.33
N LEU A 104 35.04 23.98 14.07
CA LEU A 104 34.00 23.70 13.05
C LEU A 104 33.24 22.40 13.36
N SER A 105 33.92 21.35 13.80
CA SER A 105 33.28 20.11 14.22
C SER A 105 32.30 20.34 15.39
N ARG A 106 32.74 21.13 16.39
CA ARG A 106 31.92 21.48 17.52
C ARG A 106 30.74 22.39 17.13
N LEU A 107 30.97 23.35 16.24
CA LEU A 107 29.99 24.24 15.71
C LEU A 107 28.91 23.48 14.93
N ALA A 108 29.31 22.55 14.05
CA ALA A 108 28.40 21.68 13.31
C ALA A 108 27.54 20.77 14.22
N LEU A 109 28.11 20.36 15.37
CA LEU A 109 27.38 19.56 16.36
C LEU A 109 26.30 20.36 17.10
N LEU A 110 26.54 21.64 17.37
CA LEU A 110 25.65 22.51 18.13
C LEU A 110 24.70 23.31 17.25
N ALA A 111 25.02 23.49 15.97
CA ALA A 111 24.20 24.25 15.02
C ALA A 111 22.73 23.82 14.91
N PRO A 112 22.34 22.55 15.10
CA PRO A 112 20.92 22.17 15.12
C PRO A 112 20.09 22.76 16.27
N ASP A 113 20.72 23.24 17.34
CA ASP A 113 20.03 23.92 18.45
C ASP A 113 19.73 25.38 18.09
N LEU A 114 18.45 25.77 18.09
CA LEU A 114 17.99 27.11 17.72
C LEU A 114 18.58 28.23 18.61
N THR A 115 18.78 27.95 19.91
CA THR A 115 19.33 28.93 20.85
C THR A 115 20.79 29.21 20.54
N PHE A 116 21.58 28.18 20.30
CA PHE A 116 22.97 28.31 19.90
C PHE A 116 23.11 28.92 18.51
N ALA A 117 22.28 28.44 17.55
CA ALA A 117 22.27 28.96 16.18
C ALA A 117 22.00 30.49 16.15
N GLY A 118 21.04 30.96 16.93
CA GLY A 118 20.74 32.39 17.06
C GLY A 118 21.96 33.19 17.56
N GLU A 119 22.70 32.67 18.54
CA GLU A 119 23.89 33.35 19.05
C GLU A 119 25.04 33.38 18.02
N VAL A 120 25.21 32.34 17.24
CA VAL A 120 26.19 32.29 16.14
C VAL A 120 25.83 33.28 15.01
N ILE A 121 24.55 33.29 14.61
CA ILE A 121 24.05 34.19 13.54
C ILE A 121 24.20 35.65 13.96
N ASN A 122 23.81 36.00 15.18
CA ASN A 122 23.91 37.37 15.72
C ASN A 122 25.34 37.92 15.83
N ARG A 123 26.34 37.03 15.76
CA ARG A 123 27.79 37.36 15.78
C ARG A 123 28.48 37.24 14.44
N ASP A 124 27.72 37.38 13.36
CA ASP A 124 28.21 37.27 11.97
C ASP A 124 28.84 35.90 11.64
N GLY A 125 28.40 34.83 12.36
CA GLY A 125 28.94 33.49 12.19
C GLY A 125 28.73 32.95 10.75
N LEU A 126 27.58 33.21 10.14
CA LEU A 126 27.29 32.79 8.76
C LEU A 126 28.23 33.46 7.74
N GLN A 127 28.55 34.76 7.92
CA GLN A 127 29.48 35.46 7.03
C GLN A 127 30.89 34.87 7.14
N ARG A 128 31.33 34.54 8.36
CA ARG A 128 32.66 33.92 8.60
C ARG A 128 32.75 32.51 8.02
N LEU A 129 31.69 31.73 8.18
CA LEU A 129 31.61 30.39 7.56
C LEU A 129 31.56 30.47 6.04
N GLY A 130 30.78 31.43 5.52
CA GLY A 130 30.71 31.71 4.07
C GLY A 130 32.10 32.03 3.49
N ALA A 131 32.87 32.90 4.15
CA ALA A 131 34.25 33.21 3.75
C ALA A 131 35.15 31.96 3.73
N ILE A 132 35.09 31.12 4.77
CA ILE A 132 35.88 29.87 4.82
C ILE A 132 35.51 28.94 3.66
N ILE A 133 34.21 28.85 3.31
CA ILE A 133 33.73 28.03 2.20
C ILE A 133 34.17 28.63 0.86
N GLU A 134 34.12 29.96 0.70
CA GLU A 134 34.54 30.65 -0.54
C GLU A 134 36.08 30.60 -0.75
N ASP A 135 36.88 30.76 0.27
CA ASP A 135 38.35 30.64 0.19
C ASP A 135 38.76 29.24 -0.28
N GLY A 136 38.21 28.20 0.36
CA GLY A 136 38.37 26.81 -0.04
C GLY A 136 39.80 26.29 0.05
N ASP A 137 40.64 26.90 0.86
CA ASP A 137 42.05 26.53 1.05
C ASP A 137 42.21 25.25 1.90
N ASP A 138 41.27 25.00 2.78
CA ASP A 138 41.24 23.87 3.72
C ASP A 138 40.28 22.76 3.23
N LEU A 139 40.67 22.03 2.18
CA LEU A 139 39.90 20.86 1.68
C LEU A 139 39.87 19.71 2.70
N GLY A 140 38.84 18.85 2.61
CA GLY A 140 38.66 17.68 3.47
C GLY A 140 37.77 17.96 4.68
N GLU A 141 38.11 17.42 5.86
CA GLU A 141 37.27 17.49 7.07
C GLU A 141 36.92 18.92 7.52
N VAL A 142 37.84 19.87 7.36
CA VAL A 142 37.60 21.29 7.72
C VAL A 142 36.45 21.86 6.88
N LEU A 143 36.54 21.69 5.58
CA LEU A 143 35.50 22.13 4.65
C LEU A 143 34.16 21.39 4.88
N ALA A 144 34.23 20.09 5.13
CA ALA A 144 33.03 19.28 5.41
C ALA A 144 32.31 19.76 6.66
N HIS A 145 33.03 20.03 7.75
CA HIS A 145 32.42 20.60 8.97
C HIS A 145 31.90 22.01 8.74
N GLY A 146 32.58 22.83 7.96
CA GLY A 146 32.16 24.18 7.58
C GLY A 146 30.83 24.15 6.79
N LEU A 147 30.76 23.32 5.75
CA LEU A 147 29.54 23.14 4.95
C LEU A 147 28.36 22.65 5.80
N ARG A 148 28.60 21.65 6.66
CA ARG A 148 27.56 21.13 7.56
C ARG A 148 27.06 22.22 8.52
N ALA A 149 27.97 22.92 9.21
CA ALA A 149 27.58 23.98 10.13
C ALA A 149 26.82 25.09 9.40
N PHE A 150 27.24 25.48 8.23
CA PHE A 150 26.59 26.49 7.42
C PHE A 150 25.18 26.08 7.00
N SER A 151 25.00 24.83 6.51
CA SER A 151 23.71 24.29 6.12
C SER A 151 22.73 24.27 7.30
N GLU A 152 23.14 23.72 8.44
CA GLU A 152 22.31 23.64 9.65
C GLU A 152 21.87 25.03 10.14
N LEU A 153 22.77 26.02 10.12
CA LEU A 153 22.42 27.39 10.51
C LEU A 153 21.42 28.05 9.56
N MET A 154 21.54 27.80 8.26
CA MET A 154 20.63 28.34 7.25
C MET A 154 19.26 27.68 7.30
N GLU A 155 19.17 26.39 7.64
CA GLU A 155 17.91 25.66 7.76
C GLU A 155 16.98 26.17 8.86
N HIS A 156 17.51 26.89 9.86
CA HIS A 156 16.66 27.58 10.85
C HIS A 156 15.80 28.71 10.26
N GLY A 157 16.07 29.15 9.02
CA GLY A 157 15.28 30.16 8.32
C GLY A 157 15.40 31.57 8.90
N VAL A 158 16.37 31.86 9.77
CA VAL A 158 16.64 33.18 10.34
C VAL A 158 17.20 34.13 9.28
N VAL A 159 18.00 33.61 8.36
CA VAL A 159 18.60 34.35 7.25
C VAL A 159 18.07 33.78 5.95
N SER A 160 17.70 34.68 5.02
CA SER A 160 17.22 34.26 3.69
C SER A 160 18.35 33.73 2.82
N TRP A 161 18.12 32.62 2.14
CA TRP A 161 19.02 32.05 1.13
C TRP A 161 19.36 33.04 -0.01
N GLU A 162 18.48 33.99 -0.30
CA GLU A 162 18.66 35.01 -1.34
C GLU A 162 19.75 36.03 -1.02
N THR A 163 20.22 36.07 0.22
CA THR A 163 21.34 36.96 0.62
C THR A 163 22.71 36.44 0.17
N LEU A 164 22.78 35.18 -0.29
CA LEU A 164 24.01 34.55 -0.69
C LEU A 164 24.51 35.07 -2.05
N SER A 165 25.84 35.26 -2.17
CA SER A 165 26.47 35.76 -3.39
C SER A 165 26.45 34.70 -4.51
N CYS A 166 26.35 35.11 -5.76
CA CYS A 166 26.55 34.22 -6.91
C CYS A 166 27.93 33.52 -6.87
N ASN A 167 28.95 34.17 -6.30
CA ASN A 167 30.27 33.59 -6.17
C ASN A 167 30.28 32.44 -5.18
N PHE A 168 29.56 32.56 -4.06
CA PHE A 168 29.36 31.48 -3.10
C PHE A 168 28.73 30.25 -3.78
N VAL A 169 27.64 30.44 -4.52
CA VAL A 169 26.99 29.34 -5.23
C VAL A 169 27.94 28.66 -6.22
N LYS A 170 28.68 29.45 -7.03
CA LYS A 170 29.68 28.89 -7.97
C LYS A 170 30.79 28.13 -7.28
N LYS A 171 31.22 28.58 -6.11
CA LYS A 171 32.23 27.89 -5.32
C LYS A 171 31.71 26.56 -4.79
N VAL A 172 30.49 26.53 -4.25
CA VAL A 172 29.85 25.28 -3.81
C VAL A 172 29.67 24.29 -4.97
N VAL A 173 29.26 24.78 -6.15
CA VAL A 173 29.19 23.95 -7.36
C VAL A 173 30.57 23.38 -7.73
N SER A 174 31.64 24.15 -7.55
CA SER A 174 32.99 23.66 -7.83
C SER A 174 33.36 22.43 -6.99
N TYR A 175 32.85 22.33 -5.75
CA TYR A 175 33.06 21.16 -4.88
C TYR A 175 32.34 19.91 -5.36
N VAL A 176 31.18 20.07 -5.99
CA VAL A 176 30.47 18.97 -6.67
C VAL A 176 31.22 18.50 -7.89
N ASN A 177 31.90 19.42 -8.61
CA ASN A 177 32.62 19.11 -9.85
C ASN A 177 34.01 18.52 -9.60
N MET A 178 34.57 18.64 -8.41
CA MET A 178 35.90 18.09 -8.07
C MET A 178 35.82 16.57 -7.90
N ASN A 179 36.90 15.89 -8.35
CA ASN A 179 37.10 14.48 -8.07
C ASN A 179 37.85 14.33 -6.72
N LEU A 180 37.10 14.47 -5.63
CA LEU A 180 37.64 14.32 -4.30
C LEU A 180 37.66 12.84 -3.88
N MET A 181 38.72 12.42 -3.18
CA MET A 181 38.79 11.07 -2.60
C MET A 181 37.77 10.91 -1.44
N ASP A 182 37.46 12.00 -0.76
CA ASP A 182 36.47 12.05 0.31
C ASP A 182 35.12 12.44 -0.24
N ALA A 183 34.11 11.55 -0.11
CA ALA A 183 32.75 11.77 -0.57
C ALA A 183 31.95 12.74 0.32
N SER A 184 32.45 13.12 1.51
CA SER A 184 31.70 13.94 2.47
C SER A 184 31.49 15.37 1.95
N VAL A 185 32.51 15.97 1.33
CA VAL A 185 32.42 17.33 0.78
C VAL A 185 31.41 17.43 -0.36
N PRO A 186 31.49 16.60 -1.44
CA PRO A 186 30.49 16.65 -2.50
C PRO A 186 29.07 16.29 -2.00
N GLN A 187 28.93 15.40 -1.03
CA GLN A 187 27.64 15.07 -0.42
C GLN A 187 27.01 16.30 0.26
N LEU A 188 27.76 17.02 1.08
CA LEU A 188 27.30 18.24 1.78
C LEU A 188 27.06 19.39 0.80
N ALA A 189 27.91 19.54 -0.19
CA ALA A 189 27.73 20.54 -1.25
C ALA A 189 26.46 20.29 -2.08
N LEU A 190 26.15 19.03 -2.41
CA LEU A 190 24.89 18.64 -3.07
C LEU A 190 23.67 18.97 -2.22
N GLY A 191 23.69 18.66 -0.92
CA GLY A 191 22.62 19.00 0.01
C GLY A 191 22.38 20.51 0.12
N LEU A 192 23.47 21.29 0.20
CA LEU A 192 23.38 22.74 0.25
C LEU A 192 22.81 23.32 -1.05
N LEU A 193 23.20 22.79 -2.22
CA LEU A 193 22.63 23.20 -3.51
C LEU A 193 21.16 22.77 -3.68
N GLU A 194 20.76 21.65 -3.10
CA GLU A 194 19.36 21.23 -3.01
C GLU A 194 18.53 22.28 -2.25
N SER A 195 18.96 22.64 -1.02
CA SER A 195 18.28 23.66 -0.21
C SER A 195 18.21 25.02 -0.92
N LEU A 196 19.30 25.41 -1.59
CA LEU A 196 19.33 26.61 -2.45
C LEU A 196 18.31 26.55 -3.59
N ALA A 197 18.26 25.41 -4.29
CA ALA A 197 17.35 25.25 -5.42
C ALA A 197 15.88 25.29 -4.97
N LEU A 198 15.56 24.73 -3.80
CA LEU A 198 14.19 24.71 -3.27
C LEU A 198 13.75 26.03 -2.63
N SER A 199 14.69 26.86 -2.19
CA SER A 199 14.39 28.10 -1.46
C SER A 199 13.83 29.22 -2.35
N SER A 200 14.26 29.30 -3.62
CA SER A 200 13.82 30.33 -4.56
C SER A 200 13.96 29.87 -6.01
N PRO A 201 12.97 30.16 -6.88
CA PRO A 201 13.08 29.86 -8.31
C PRO A 201 14.29 30.50 -8.98
N ALA A 202 14.70 31.71 -8.55
CA ALA A 202 15.86 32.41 -9.09
C ALA A 202 17.16 31.67 -8.76
N LEU A 203 17.32 31.23 -7.52
CA LEU A 203 18.47 30.43 -7.09
C LEU A 203 18.48 29.05 -7.77
N GLY A 204 17.30 28.43 -7.91
CA GLY A 204 17.16 27.17 -8.66
C GLY A 204 17.63 27.28 -10.11
N GLN A 205 17.33 28.40 -10.79
CA GLN A 205 17.83 28.66 -12.15
C GLN A 205 19.35 28.88 -12.18
N LEU A 206 19.89 29.58 -11.19
CA LEU A 206 21.34 29.76 -11.06
C LEU A 206 22.05 28.42 -10.85
N VAL A 207 21.56 27.60 -9.93
CA VAL A 207 22.11 26.26 -9.68
C VAL A 207 22.03 25.39 -10.93
N LYS A 208 20.90 25.42 -11.66
CA LYS A 208 20.70 24.69 -12.91
C LYS A 208 21.72 25.09 -13.99
N GLN A 209 22.06 26.38 -14.08
CA GLN A 209 23.04 26.87 -15.06
C GLN A 209 24.47 26.45 -14.75
N GLU A 210 24.82 26.38 -13.46
CA GLU A 210 26.17 26.13 -13.01
C GLU A 210 26.47 24.63 -12.79
N VAL A 211 25.44 23.79 -12.49
CA VAL A 211 25.62 22.34 -12.24
C VAL A 211 25.38 21.54 -13.52
N PRO A 212 26.40 20.91 -14.11
CA PRO A 212 26.22 20.02 -15.26
C PRO A 212 25.45 18.74 -14.86
N LEU A 213 24.40 18.37 -15.61
CA LEU A 213 23.64 17.13 -15.37
C LEU A 213 24.52 15.88 -15.46
N ASP A 214 25.54 15.87 -16.31
CA ASP A 214 26.51 14.76 -16.40
C ASP A 214 27.25 14.53 -15.08
N ARG A 215 27.51 15.59 -14.30
CA ARG A 215 28.15 15.45 -12.99
C ARG A 215 27.24 14.77 -11.98
N LEU A 216 25.95 15.11 -11.97
CA LEU A 216 24.97 14.42 -11.12
C LEU A 216 24.89 12.94 -11.49
N LEU A 217 24.92 12.61 -12.78
CA LEU A 217 24.94 11.22 -13.25
C LEU A 217 26.17 10.45 -12.74
N VAL A 218 27.36 11.10 -12.73
CA VAL A 218 28.57 10.48 -12.17
C VAL A 218 28.41 10.20 -10.68
N HIS A 219 27.89 11.14 -9.90
CA HIS A 219 27.67 10.94 -8.47
C HIS A 219 26.61 9.85 -8.17
N LEU A 220 25.60 9.71 -9.01
CA LEU A 220 24.65 8.62 -8.92
C LEU A 220 25.28 7.25 -9.20
N GLN A 221 26.35 7.20 -10.01
CA GLN A 221 27.04 5.95 -10.37
C GLN A 221 28.07 5.49 -9.32
N VAL A 222 28.46 6.34 -8.38
CA VAL A 222 29.38 5.96 -7.30
C VAL A 222 28.67 5.06 -6.29
N LEU A 223 29.31 3.99 -5.85
CA LEU A 223 28.78 3.06 -4.83
C LEU A 223 28.85 3.67 -3.42
N ASN A 224 28.17 4.80 -3.25
CA ASN A 224 28.04 5.51 -1.97
C ASN A 224 26.58 5.98 -1.85
N GLN A 225 25.79 5.27 -1.05
CA GLN A 225 24.36 5.52 -0.93
C GLN A 225 24.02 6.96 -0.46
N PRO A 226 24.67 7.53 0.57
CA PRO A 226 24.43 8.92 0.95
C PRO A 226 24.70 9.92 -0.17
N LEU A 227 25.77 9.74 -0.93
CA LEU A 227 26.11 10.61 -2.06
C LEU A 227 25.08 10.47 -3.20
N GLN A 228 24.66 9.23 -3.52
CA GLN A 228 23.60 8.97 -4.50
C GLN A 228 22.28 9.65 -4.11
N THR A 229 21.92 9.57 -2.83
CA THR A 229 20.69 10.20 -2.31
C THR A 229 20.75 11.71 -2.48
N LYS A 230 21.84 12.38 -2.11
CA LYS A 230 21.99 13.83 -2.27
C LYS A 230 22.06 14.26 -3.75
N ALA A 231 22.68 13.45 -4.61
CA ALA A 231 22.67 13.71 -6.04
C ALA A 231 21.27 13.58 -6.64
N MET A 232 20.47 12.59 -6.19
CA MET A 232 19.07 12.43 -6.59
C MET A 232 18.19 13.57 -6.07
N ALA A 233 18.42 14.00 -4.83
CA ALA A 233 17.73 15.11 -4.19
C ALA A 233 17.90 16.42 -4.99
N LEU A 234 19.14 16.78 -5.31
CA LEU A 234 19.40 17.95 -6.13
C LEU A 234 18.77 17.81 -7.53
N LEU A 235 18.86 16.63 -8.16
CA LEU A 235 18.26 16.38 -9.46
C LEU A 235 16.74 16.61 -9.45
N THR A 236 16.06 16.06 -8.45
CA THR A 236 14.60 16.23 -8.30
C THR A 236 14.22 17.68 -7.99
N ALA A 237 15.00 18.39 -7.17
CA ALA A 237 14.80 19.81 -6.89
C ALA A 237 14.92 20.67 -8.15
N LEU A 238 15.93 20.42 -9.00
CA LEU A 238 16.09 21.12 -10.27
C LEU A 238 14.93 20.83 -11.23
N LEU A 239 14.43 19.59 -11.27
CA LEU A 239 13.28 19.21 -12.10
C LEU A 239 11.98 19.85 -11.59
N GLN A 240 11.78 19.96 -10.27
CA GLN A 240 10.61 20.62 -9.68
C GLN A 240 10.55 22.11 -10.04
N ASN A 241 11.69 22.80 -9.97
CA ASN A 241 11.79 24.23 -10.27
C ASN A 241 11.82 24.57 -11.78
N ALA A 242 12.00 23.56 -12.63
CA ALA A 242 11.97 23.77 -14.08
C ALA A 242 10.55 23.98 -14.60
N ASN A 243 10.38 24.87 -15.58
CA ASN A 243 9.14 24.95 -16.34
C ASN A 243 8.91 23.66 -17.15
N SER A 244 7.72 23.47 -17.71
CA SER A 244 7.34 22.23 -18.40
C SER A 244 8.28 21.88 -19.57
N ALA A 245 8.67 22.84 -20.39
CA ALA A 245 9.55 22.63 -21.54
C ALA A 245 10.97 22.24 -21.11
N ASP A 246 11.53 22.97 -20.14
CA ASP A 246 12.84 22.68 -19.58
C ASP A 246 12.89 21.33 -18.87
N ARG A 247 11.83 21.00 -18.12
CA ARG A 247 11.68 19.70 -17.45
C ARG A 247 11.68 18.56 -18.46
N GLN A 248 10.92 18.71 -19.53
CA GLN A 248 10.90 17.73 -20.63
C GLN A 248 12.30 17.55 -21.22
N ALA A 249 12.98 18.65 -21.55
CA ALA A 249 14.33 18.60 -22.13
C ALA A 249 15.35 17.93 -21.20
N MET A 250 15.28 18.23 -19.89
CA MET A 250 16.14 17.60 -18.89
C MET A 250 15.88 16.11 -18.77
N LEU A 251 14.62 15.69 -18.67
CA LEU A 251 14.25 14.28 -18.59
C LEU A 251 14.64 13.52 -19.86
N ASP A 252 14.41 14.08 -21.04
CA ASP A 252 14.83 13.46 -22.31
C ASP A 252 16.35 13.29 -22.39
N TYR A 253 17.10 14.26 -21.87
CA TYR A 253 18.55 14.16 -21.79
C TYR A 253 18.98 13.01 -20.85
N LEU A 254 18.41 12.96 -19.64
CA LEU A 254 18.72 11.96 -18.63
C LEU A 254 18.35 10.53 -19.10
N TRP A 255 17.22 10.38 -19.78
CA TRP A 255 16.79 9.08 -20.34
C TRP A 255 17.71 8.62 -21.48
N ARG A 256 18.13 9.53 -22.34
CA ARG A 256 19.16 9.23 -23.39
C ARG A 256 20.48 8.79 -22.79
N LYS A 257 20.83 9.25 -21.58
CA LYS A 257 22.01 8.83 -20.81
C LYS A 257 21.78 7.55 -19.98
N ASN A 258 20.71 6.82 -20.22
CA ASN A 258 20.35 5.57 -19.56
C ASN A 258 20.15 5.67 -18.04
N LEU A 259 19.82 6.84 -17.49
CA LEU A 259 19.58 7.02 -16.05
C LEU A 259 18.49 6.06 -15.56
N ARG A 260 17.43 5.85 -16.34
CA ARG A 260 16.32 4.95 -15.98
C ARG A 260 16.82 3.53 -15.70
N GLN A 261 17.60 2.95 -16.61
CA GLN A 261 18.15 1.61 -16.44
C GLN A 261 19.13 1.53 -15.27
N PHE A 262 19.89 2.61 -15.06
CA PHE A 262 20.81 2.72 -13.93
C PHE A 262 20.03 2.67 -12.60
N ILE A 263 18.99 3.51 -12.45
CA ILE A 263 18.12 3.52 -11.26
C ILE A 263 17.52 2.13 -11.03
N TYR A 264 16.96 1.51 -12.06
CA TYR A 264 16.33 0.21 -11.96
C TYR A 264 17.29 -0.87 -11.48
N LYS A 265 18.47 -0.98 -12.10
CA LYS A 265 19.44 -2.04 -11.81
C LYS A 265 20.22 -1.80 -10.51
N ASN A 266 20.67 -0.57 -10.26
CA ASN A 266 21.68 -0.29 -9.24
C ASN A 266 21.11 0.38 -7.98
N ILE A 267 19.91 0.96 -8.04
CA ILE A 267 19.26 1.58 -6.89
C ILE A 267 18.10 0.71 -6.42
N ILE A 268 17.14 0.41 -7.31
CA ILE A 268 15.92 -0.34 -6.94
C ILE A 268 16.23 -1.82 -6.66
N HIS A 269 17.08 -2.45 -7.47
CA HIS A 269 17.47 -3.86 -7.33
C HIS A 269 18.86 -4.02 -6.66
N SER A 270 19.29 -3.02 -5.91
CA SER A 270 20.49 -3.09 -5.09
C SER A 270 20.33 -4.13 -3.97
N ALA A 271 21.45 -4.74 -3.55
CA ALA A 271 21.47 -5.64 -2.40
C ALA A 271 21.26 -4.91 -1.06
N THR A 272 21.46 -3.59 -1.02
CA THR A 272 21.22 -2.76 0.16
C THR A 272 19.78 -2.28 0.18
N PRO A 273 19.10 -2.28 1.34
CA PRO A 273 17.73 -1.77 1.44
C PRO A 273 17.68 -0.30 1.06
N LEU A 274 16.63 0.07 0.35
CA LEU A 274 16.38 1.44 -0.08
C LEU A 274 15.99 2.29 1.14
N GLY A 275 16.69 3.40 1.36
CA GLY A 275 16.34 4.35 2.42
C GLY A 275 15.13 5.21 2.04
N ASP A 276 14.41 5.70 3.06
CA ASP A 276 13.17 6.48 2.91
C ASP A 276 13.37 7.75 2.07
N GLU A 277 14.51 8.45 2.26
CA GLU A 277 14.85 9.66 1.51
C GLU A 277 15.00 9.35 0.00
N MET A 278 15.72 8.28 -0.36
CA MET A 278 15.84 7.87 -1.76
C MET A 278 14.50 7.41 -2.34
N ALA A 279 13.67 6.71 -1.57
CA ALA A 279 12.33 6.30 -1.99
C ALA A 279 11.44 7.51 -2.31
N HIS A 280 11.54 8.57 -1.49
CA HIS A 280 10.86 9.83 -1.75
C HIS A 280 11.31 10.46 -3.08
N HIS A 281 12.61 10.55 -3.33
CA HIS A 281 13.12 11.13 -4.59
C HIS A 281 12.73 10.29 -5.81
N LEU A 282 12.65 8.98 -5.70
CA LEU A 282 12.14 8.11 -6.77
C LEU A 282 10.64 8.37 -7.02
N TYR A 283 9.86 8.54 -5.96
CA TYR A 283 8.46 8.96 -6.08
C TYR A 283 8.32 10.30 -6.81
N VAL A 284 9.10 11.32 -6.41
CA VAL A 284 9.09 12.64 -7.06
C VAL A 284 9.48 12.53 -8.53
N LEU A 285 10.54 11.81 -8.84
CA LEU A 285 10.99 11.61 -10.23
C LEU A 285 9.93 10.91 -11.08
N GLN A 286 9.25 9.89 -10.55
CA GLN A 286 8.13 9.23 -11.20
C GLN A 286 6.96 10.20 -11.44
N ALA A 287 6.55 10.94 -10.41
CA ALA A 287 5.44 11.89 -10.49
C ALA A 287 5.71 12.98 -11.53
N LEU A 288 6.92 13.55 -11.55
CA LEU A 288 7.32 14.55 -12.53
C LEU A 288 7.36 13.99 -13.96
N THR A 289 7.83 12.74 -14.12
CA THR A 289 7.87 12.07 -15.43
C THR A 289 6.46 11.78 -15.95
N LEU A 290 5.59 11.24 -15.13
CA LEU A 290 4.20 10.96 -15.48
C LEU A 290 3.39 12.24 -15.67
N GLY A 291 3.66 13.27 -14.88
CA GLY A 291 3.02 14.59 -14.98
C GLY A 291 3.20 15.26 -16.33
N LEU A 292 4.29 14.97 -17.07
CA LEU A 292 4.46 15.45 -18.45
C LEU A 292 3.45 14.87 -19.43
N LEU A 293 2.81 13.75 -19.10
CA LEU A 293 1.79 13.14 -19.94
C LEU A 293 0.39 13.73 -19.68
N GLU A 294 0.21 14.43 -18.55
CA GLU A 294 -1.09 14.94 -18.10
C GLU A 294 -1.80 15.82 -19.15
N PRO A 295 -1.15 16.79 -19.82
CA PRO A 295 -1.82 17.59 -20.84
C PRO A 295 -2.41 16.75 -21.99
N ARG A 296 -1.72 15.66 -22.39
CA ARG A 296 -2.22 14.76 -23.43
C ARG A 296 -3.38 13.88 -22.95
N MET A 297 -3.42 13.55 -21.68
CA MET A 297 -4.42 12.65 -21.11
C MET A 297 -5.72 13.36 -20.76
N ARG A 298 -5.66 14.62 -20.33
CA ARG A 298 -6.83 15.38 -19.85
C ARG A 298 -7.34 16.42 -20.84
N THR A 299 -6.55 16.82 -21.82
CA THR A 299 -6.98 17.79 -22.82
C THR A 299 -8.01 17.13 -23.76
N PRO A 300 -9.20 17.71 -23.91
CA PRO A 300 -10.17 17.25 -24.90
C PRO A 300 -9.58 17.26 -26.30
N LEU A 301 -10.05 16.32 -27.12
CA LEU A 301 -9.64 16.22 -28.50
C LEU A 301 -10.12 17.43 -29.27
N ASP A 302 -9.19 18.14 -29.92
CA ASP A 302 -9.51 19.28 -30.77
C ASP A 302 -9.73 18.82 -32.23
N PRO A 303 -10.97 18.85 -32.73
CA PRO A 303 -11.27 18.43 -34.10
C PRO A 303 -10.61 19.29 -35.17
N TYR A 304 -10.11 20.48 -34.82
CA TYR A 304 -9.42 21.39 -35.76
C TYR A 304 -7.90 21.16 -35.74
N ASN A 305 -7.34 20.46 -34.78
CA ASN A 305 -5.93 20.12 -34.72
C ASN A 305 -5.58 19.09 -35.78
N GLN A 306 -4.69 19.44 -36.71
CA GLN A 306 -4.30 18.62 -37.85
C GLN A 306 -3.62 17.32 -37.40
N GLU A 307 -2.70 17.39 -36.45
CA GLU A 307 -1.95 16.26 -35.92
C GLU A 307 -2.88 15.22 -35.25
N GLN A 308 -3.81 15.71 -34.44
CA GLN A 308 -4.78 14.84 -33.76
C GLN A 308 -5.74 14.15 -34.75
N ARG A 309 -6.12 14.86 -35.82
CA ARG A 309 -6.93 14.26 -36.90
C ARG A 309 -6.17 13.18 -37.64
N GLU A 310 -4.91 13.40 -37.96
CA GLU A 310 -4.05 12.40 -38.61
C GLU A 310 -3.85 11.17 -37.73
N GLN A 311 -3.65 11.37 -36.40
CA GLN A 311 -3.55 10.27 -35.44
C GLN A 311 -4.85 9.45 -35.37
N LEU A 312 -6.00 10.13 -35.31
CA LEU A 312 -7.31 9.45 -35.32
C LEU A 312 -7.57 8.70 -36.61
N GLN A 313 -7.21 9.30 -37.75
CA GLN A 313 -7.35 8.65 -39.06
C GLN A 313 -6.45 7.42 -39.17
N ALA A 314 -5.19 7.51 -38.69
CA ALA A 314 -4.28 6.37 -38.64
C ALA A 314 -4.80 5.25 -37.72
N LEU A 315 -5.36 5.61 -36.55
CA LEU A 315 -5.98 4.66 -35.64
C LEU A 315 -7.19 3.97 -36.27
N ARG A 316 -8.06 4.75 -36.95
CA ARG A 316 -9.22 4.24 -37.67
C ARG A 316 -8.83 3.29 -38.80
N GLN A 317 -7.85 3.67 -39.63
CA GLN A 317 -7.32 2.81 -40.69
C GLN A 317 -6.72 1.51 -40.14
N ALA A 318 -5.96 1.60 -39.03
CA ALA A 318 -5.41 0.41 -38.39
C ALA A 318 -6.46 -0.54 -37.82
N ALA A 319 -7.59 0.01 -37.31
CA ALA A 319 -8.63 -0.77 -36.65
C ALA A 319 -9.75 -1.28 -37.59
N PHE A 320 -10.13 -0.51 -38.60
CA PHE A 320 -11.38 -0.73 -39.34
C PHE A 320 -11.27 -0.77 -40.87
N GLU A 321 -10.34 -0.06 -41.51
CA GLU A 321 -10.31 0.07 -42.96
C GLU A 321 -9.62 -1.12 -43.72
N LEU A 322 -8.97 -2.00 -42.97
CA LEU A 322 -8.45 -3.27 -43.54
C LEU A 322 -9.55 -4.24 -43.99
N ASP A 323 -10.80 -4.01 -43.58
CA ASP A 323 -11.95 -4.85 -43.97
C ASP A 323 -12.65 -4.36 -45.28
N GLY A 324 -12.44 -3.08 -45.70
CA GLY A 324 -13.12 -2.49 -46.85
C GLY A 324 -12.53 -2.79 -48.23
N GLU A 325 -11.21 -3.02 -48.32
CA GLU A 325 -10.52 -3.25 -49.59
C GLU A 325 -10.36 -4.72 -49.96
N SER A 326 -10.78 -5.66 -49.14
CA SER A 326 -10.47 -7.07 -49.34
C SER A 326 -11.63 -7.98 -49.80
N GLN A 327 -12.64 -7.42 -50.49
CA GLN A 327 -13.59 -8.29 -51.21
C GLN A 327 -12.96 -9.04 -52.40
N GLY A 328 -11.67 -8.84 -52.67
CA GLY A 328 -10.97 -9.45 -53.80
C GLY A 328 -9.65 -10.18 -53.52
N SER A 329 -9.07 -10.09 -52.33
CA SER A 329 -7.79 -10.78 -52.05
C SER A 329 -7.92 -11.78 -50.93
N GLY A 330 -7.64 -13.07 -51.22
CA GLY A 330 -7.66 -14.19 -50.26
C GLY A 330 -6.58 -14.16 -49.18
N LEU A 331 -6.43 -13.02 -48.52
CA LEU A 331 -5.53 -12.90 -47.35
C LEU A 331 -6.14 -13.64 -46.17
N SER A 332 -5.38 -14.56 -45.59
CA SER A 332 -5.80 -15.31 -44.41
C SER A 332 -6.06 -14.35 -43.22
N ALA A 333 -6.98 -14.71 -42.33
CA ALA A 333 -7.30 -13.95 -41.13
C ALA A 333 -6.05 -13.62 -40.29
N ASP A 334 -5.05 -14.52 -40.27
CA ASP A 334 -3.80 -14.32 -39.55
C ASP A 334 -2.90 -13.24 -40.17
N ARG A 335 -2.93 -13.10 -41.47
CA ARG A 335 -2.16 -12.05 -42.18
C ARG A 335 -2.76 -10.66 -41.94
N ARG A 336 -4.11 -10.57 -41.85
CA ARG A 336 -4.80 -9.32 -41.47
C ARG A 336 -4.50 -8.95 -40.04
N ARG A 337 -4.52 -9.90 -39.08
CA ARG A 337 -4.12 -9.69 -37.68
C ARG A 337 -2.68 -9.19 -37.57
N SER A 338 -1.76 -9.77 -38.34
CA SER A 338 -0.34 -9.37 -38.35
C SER A 338 -0.14 -7.95 -38.88
N LEU A 339 -0.90 -7.52 -39.91
CA LEU A 339 -0.84 -6.18 -40.45
C LEU A 339 -1.40 -5.15 -39.43
N CYS A 340 -2.55 -5.48 -38.84
CA CYS A 340 -3.15 -4.65 -37.77
C CYS A 340 -2.20 -4.49 -36.59
N ALA A 341 -1.58 -5.59 -36.12
CA ALA A 341 -0.58 -5.58 -35.07
C ALA A 341 0.63 -4.69 -35.39
N ARG A 342 1.07 -4.67 -36.64
CA ARG A 342 2.18 -3.82 -37.08
C ARG A 342 1.82 -2.34 -37.06
N GLU A 343 0.61 -1.96 -37.49
CA GLU A 343 0.16 -0.58 -37.50
C GLU A 343 -0.10 -0.06 -36.06
N PHE A 344 -0.69 -0.86 -35.18
CA PHE A 344 -0.81 -0.50 -33.76
C PHE A 344 0.55 -0.31 -33.09
N ARG A 345 1.57 -1.12 -33.42
CA ARG A 345 2.94 -0.91 -32.94
C ARG A 345 3.54 0.41 -33.43
N LYS A 346 3.25 0.86 -34.64
CA LYS A 346 3.66 2.18 -35.15
C LYS A 346 3.02 3.31 -34.33
N LEU A 347 1.82 3.10 -33.80
CA LEU A 347 1.14 4.03 -32.90
C LEU A 347 1.62 3.94 -31.45
N GLY A 348 2.63 3.11 -31.16
CA GLY A 348 3.21 2.95 -29.82
C GLY A 348 2.58 1.87 -28.94
N PHE A 349 1.70 1.03 -29.51
CA PHE A 349 1.10 -0.09 -28.76
C PHE A 349 1.85 -1.38 -28.98
N SER A 350 2.31 -2.05 -27.93
CA SER A 350 2.96 -3.37 -28.03
C SER A 350 1.98 -4.52 -28.22
N PHE A 351 0.75 -4.35 -27.76
CA PHE A 351 -0.29 -5.37 -27.80
C PHE A 351 -1.47 -4.92 -28.63
N VAL A 352 -1.95 -5.81 -29.50
CA VAL A 352 -3.16 -5.60 -30.29
C VAL A 352 -4.33 -6.27 -29.59
N LEU A 353 -5.45 -5.55 -29.47
CA LEU A 353 -6.71 -6.14 -29.03
C LEU A 353 -7.19 -7.14 -30.07
N GLU A 354 -7.27 -8.39 -29.68
CA GLU A 354 -7.97 -9.39 -30.46
C GLU A 354 -9.46 -9.16 -30.36
N ASN A 355 -10.14 -8.98 -31.48
CA ASN A 355 -11.58 -8.79 -31.69
C ASN A 355 -12.16 -7.40 -31.48
N SER A 356 -12.27 -6.67 -32.57
CA SER A 356 -13.16 -5.51 -32.67
C SER A 356 -14.06 -5.56 -33.92
N SER A 357 -14.42 -6.70 -34.42
CA SER A 357 -15.14 -6.79 -35.70
C SER A 357 -16.41 -7.63 -35.71
N ARG A 358 -17.20 -7.61 -34.63
CA ARG A 358 -18.59 -8.11 -34.65
C ARG A 358 -19.48 -7.21 -33.83
N GLU A 359 -20.53 -6.70 -34.46
CA GLU A 359 -21.66 -5.97 -33.84
C GLU A 359 -22.49 -6.90 -32.93
N ASP A 360 -21.91 -7.36 -31.86
CA ASP A 360 -22.63 -8.10 -30.82
C ASP A 360 -22.96 -7.13 -29.67
N LYS A 361 -24.17 -7.25 -29.11
CA LYS A 361 -24.63 -6.49 -27.94
C LYS A 361 -23.70 -6.59 -26.72
N HIS A 362 -22.77 -7.51 -26.76
CA HIS A 362 -21.76 -7.80 -25.74
C HIS A 362 -20.36 -7.26 -26.10
N GLU A 363 -20.23 -6.43 -27.12
CA GLU A 363 -18.94 -5.89 -27.52
C GLU A 363 -18.49 -4.74 -26.58
N CYS A 364 -17.23 -4.81 -26.14
CA CYS A 364 -16.65 -3.80 -25.27
C CYS A 364 -16.45 -2.50 -26.07
N PRO A 365 -17.04 -1.34 -25.68
CA PRO A 365 -16.94 -0.09 -26.42
C PRO A 365 -15.52 0.49 -26.30
N PHE A 366 -14.69 0.30 -27.32
CA PHE A 366 -13.25 0.64 -27.29
C PHE A 366 -12.98 2.11 -26.95
N ALA A 367 -13.60 3.06 -27.65
CA ALA A 367 -13.33 4.48 -27.43
C ALA A 367 -13.71 4.94 -26.01
N ARG A 368 -14.90 4.57 -25.55
CA ARG A 368 -15.36 4.88 -24.19
C ARG A 368 -14.45 4.24 -23.15
N SER A 369 -14.10 2.98 -23.35
CA SER A 369 -13.22 2.20 -22.48
C SER A 369 -11.82 2.82 -22.38
N SER A 370 -11.24 3.24 -23.51
CA SER A 370 -9.92 3.85 -23.55
C SER A 370 -9.88 5.19 -22.81
N ILE A 371 -10.88 6.04 -23.01
CA ILE A 371 -10.99 7.34 -22.31
C ILE A 371 -11.13 7.13 -20.80
N GLN A 372 -12.10 6.30 -20.39
CA GLN A 372 -12.35 6.06 -18.98
C GLN A 372 -11.18 5.36 -18.28
N LEU A 373 -10.51 4.44 -18.96
CA LEU A 373 -9.31 3.79 -18.47
C LEU A 373 -8.15 4.78 -18.30
N THR A 374 -7.96 5.70 -19.24
CA THR A 374 -6.94 6.75 -19.12
C THR A 374 -7.19 7.62 -17.90
N LEU A 375 -8.43 8.07 -17.69
CA LEU A 375 -8.82 8.85 -16.51
C LEU A 375 -8.62 8.05 -15.21
N LEU A 376 -8.99 6.79 -15.21
CA LEU A 376 -8.78 5.88 -14.08
C LEU A 376 -7.28 5.72 -13.75
N LEU A 377 -6.43 5.56 -14.76
CA LEU A 377 -4.99 5.44 -14.54
C LEU A 377 -4.39 6.77 -14.06
N CYS A 378 -4.87 7.93 -14.56
CA CYS A 378 -4.46 9.23 -14.03
C CYS A 378 -4.78 9.35 -12.53
N GLU A 379 -5.96 8.91 -12.12
CA GLU A 379 -6.38 8.93 -10.72
C GLU A 379 -5.53 7.97 -9.86
N LEU A 380 -5.39 6.70 -10.27
CA LEU A 380 -4.65 5.69 -9.51
C LEU A 380 -3.14 5.97 -9.38
N LEU A 381 -2.57 6.70 -10.33
CA LEU A 381 -1.16 7.05 -10.36
C LEU A 381 -0.90 8.51 -9.95
N HIS A 382 -1.95 9.22 -9.50
CA HIS A 382 -1.90 10.63 -9.07
C HIS A 382 -1.27 11.57 -10.12
N ILE A 383 -1.56 11.33 -11.42
CA ILE A 383 -0.98 12.12 -12.51
C ILE A 383 -1.61 13.51 -12.56
N GLY A 384 -0.77 14.55 -12.49
CA GLY A 384 -1.19 15.94 -12.46
C GLY A 384 -1.51 16.47 -11.06
N GLU A 385 -1.37 15.66 -10.02
CA GLU A 385 -1.44 16.12 -8.63
C GLU A 385 -0.09 16.70 -8.18
N PRO A 386 -0.08 17.66 -7.25
CA PRO A 386 1.17 18.15 -6.68
C PRO A 386 1.88 17.03 -5.90
N CYS A 387 3.22 17.00 -6.01
CA CYS A 387 4.01 16.01 -5.27
C CYS A 387 3.84 16.22 -3.77
N SER A 388 3.50 15.15 -3.04
CA SER A 388 3.48 15.17 -1.58
C SER A 388 4.91 15.24 -1.03
N GLU A 389 5.16 16.05 -0.02
CA GLU A 389 6.48 16.22 0.61
C GLU A 389 6.95 14.97 1.37
N THR A 390 6.04 14.10 1.78
CA THR A 390 6.34 12.93 2.61
C THR A 390 6.11 11.59 1.92
N ALA A 391 5.54 11.58 0.70
CA ALA A 391 5.23 10.34 0.01
C ALA A 391 6.49 9.62 -0.46
N GLN A 392 6.51 8.31 -0.28
CA GLN A 392 7.60 7.40 -0.65
C GLN A 392 7.11 6.29 -1.60
N ASP A 393 5.87 6.41 -2.06
CA ASP A 393 5.17 5.34 -2.75
C ASP A 393 5.38 5.42 -4.27
N PHE A 394 6.49 4.86 -4.74
CA PHE A 394 6.80 4.74 -6.16
C PHE A 394 6.58 3.30 -6.67
N SER A 395 6.38 3.18 -7.98
CA SER A 395 6.22 1.88 -8.64
C SER A 395 7.47 1.53 -9.45
N PRO A 396 8.26 0.53 -9.04
CA PRO A 396 9.51 0.15 -9.70
C PRO A 396 9.38 -0.13 -11.20
N MET A 397 8.23 -0.63 -11.64
CA MET A 397 7.97 -0.98 -13.04
C MET A 397 8.12 0.22 -14.01
N PHE A 398 7.95 1.48 -13.53
CA PHE A 398 8.12 2.66 -14.38
C PHE A 398 9.58 2.99 -14.70
N PHE A 399 10.52 2.35 -14.00
CA PHE A 399 11.95 2.51 -14.24
C PHE A 399 12.55 1.38 -15.09
N GLY A 400 11.79 0.31 -15.37
CA GLY A 400 12.30 -0.87 -16.08
C GLY A 400 12.50 -0.68 -17.57
N GLN A 401 11.67 0.14 -18.23
CA GLN A 401 11.71 0.33 -19.69
C GLN A 401 11.16 1.70 -20.12
N ASP A 402 11.41 2.06 -21.36
CA ASP A 402 10.82 3.23 -22.00
C ASP A 402 9.34 2.98 -22.29
N ASN A 403 8.55 4.06 -22.38
CA ASN A 403 7.10 3.99 -22.63
C ASN A 403 6.30 3.13 -21.62
N SER A 404 6.76 3.07 -20.37
CA SER A 404 6.15 2.21 -19.34
C SER A 404 4.66 2.51 -19.12
N PHE A 405 4.22 3.77 -19.25
CA PHE A 405 2.80 4.12 -19.12
C PHE A 405 1.98 3.57 -20.29
N GLN A 406 2.46 3.68 -21.52
CA GLN A 406 1.79 3.17 -22.71
C GLN A 406 1.66 1.65 -22.67
N GLU A 407 2.70 0.97 -22.23
CA GLU A 407 2.66 -0.47 -22.02
C GLU A 407 1.69 -0.87 -20.89
N LEU A 408 1.70 -0.13 -19.78
CA LEU A 408 0.71 -0.32 -18.70
C LEU A 408 -0.71 -0.16 -19.23
N PHE A 409 -0.99 0.89 -20.02
CA PHE A 409 -2.28 1.11 -20.65
C PHE A 409 -2.69 -0.10 -21.51
N CYS A 410 -1.76 -0.63 -22.32
CA CYS A 410 -2.02 -1.82 -23.15
C CYS A 410 -2.40 -3.05 -22.33
N VAL A 411 -1.74 -3.26 -21.19
CA VAL A 411 -2.09 -4.35 -20.27
C VAL A 411 -3.47 -4.12 -19.65
N CYS A 412 -3.77 -2.90 -19.25
CA CYS A 412 -5.02 -2.53 -18.59
C CYS A 412 -6.23 -2.60 -19.54
N ILE A 413 -6.09 -2.24 -20.81
CA ILE A 413 -7.17 -2.39 -21.80
C ILE A 413 -7.47 -3.86 -22.12
N GLN A 414 -6.45 -4.71 -22.12
CA GLN A 414 -6.63 -6.15 -22.25
C GLN A 414 -7.37 -6.74 -21.04
N LEU A 415 -6.99 -6.30 -19.82
CA LEU A 415 -7.70 -6.66 -18.60
C LEU A 415 -9.17 -6.26 -18.65
N LEU A 416 -9.47 -5.03 -19.05
CA LEU A 416 -10.84 -4.53 -19.18
C LEU A 416 -11.66 -5.41 -20.14
N ASN A 417 -11.12 -5.73 -21.31
CA ASN A 417 -11.78 -6.61 -22.28
C ASN A 417 -12.00 -8.03 -21.71
N LYS A 418 -11.01 -8.58 -21.01
CA LYS A 418 -11.13 -9.87 -20.32
C LYS A 418 -12.25 -9.83 -19.27
N THR A 419 -12.27 -8.82 -18.39
CA THR A 419 -13.28 -8.66 -17.35
C THR A 419 -14.67 -8.46 -17.95
N TRP A 420 -14.78 -7.70 -19.05
CA TRP A 420 -16.01 -7.53 -19.81
C TRP A 420 -16.59 -8.88 -20.26
N LYS A 421 -15.77 -9.74 -20.83
CA LYS A 421 -16.16 -11.09 -21.26
C LYS A 421 -16.51 -12.01 -20.09
N GLU A 422 -15.74 -11.99 -19.00
CA GLU A 422 -15.99 -12.79 -17.80
C GLU A 422 -17.34 -12.43 -17.15
N MET A 423 -17.69 -11.14 -17.12
CA MET A 423 -18.97 -10.64 -16.62
C MET A 423 -20.14 -10.82 -17.58
N ARG A 424 -19.87 -11.20 -18.86
CA ARG A 424 -20.86 -11.18 -19.95
C ARG A 424 -21.61 -9.85 -20.04
N ALA A 425 -20.83 -8.76 -19.89
CA ALA A 425 -21.37 -7.43 -19.75
C ALA A 425 -22.04 -6.91 -21.02
N THR A 426 -23.01 -6.01 -20.82
CA THR A 426 -23.62 -5.19 -21.85
C THR A 426 -23.21 -3.74 -21.67
N GLN A 427 -23.60 -2.85 -22.58
CA GLN A 427 -23.29 -1.41 -22.44
C GLN A 427 -23.87 -0.77 -21.16
N GLU A 428 -24.94 -1.33 -20.60
CA GLU A 428 -25.54 -0.87 -19.33
C GLU A 428 -24.68 -1.25 -18.12
N ASP A 429 -23.85 -2.30 -18.22
CA ASP A 429 -22.99 -2.76 -17.16
C ASP A 429 -21.61 -2.09 -17.17
N PHE A 430 -21.39 -1.12 -18.06
CA PHE A 430 -20.08 -0.48 -18.25
C PHE A 430 -19.45 0.02 -16.95
N ASP A 431 -20.21 0.72 -16.13
CA ASP A 431 -19.71 1.31 -14.88
C ASP A 431 -19.38 0.22 -13.84
N LYS A 432 -20.13 -0.88 -13.82
CA LYS A 432 -19.85 -2.04 -12.97
C LYS A 432 -18.51 -2.71 -13.38
N VAL A 433 -18.30 -2.86 -14.69
CA VAL A 433 -17.03 -3.40 -15.21
C VAL A 433 -15.86 -2.49 -14.83
N MET A 434 -16.01 -1.18 -15.00
CA MET A 434 -14.97 -0.21 -14.62
C MET A 434 -14.66 -0.24 -13.13
N GLN A 435 -15.66 -0.46 -12.26
CA GLN A 435 -15.42 -0.64 -10.82
C GLN A 435 -14.60 -1.91 -10.51
N VAL A 436 -14.89 -3.02 -11.20
CA VAL A 436 -14.11 -4.26 -11.04
C VAL A 436 -12.68 -4.06 -11.53
N VAL A 437 -12.50 -3.44 -12.69
CA VAL A 437 -11.17 -3.11 -13.24
C VAL A 437 -10.39 -2.19 -12.31
N ARG A 438 -11.03 -1.16 -11.77
CA ARG A 438 -10.43 -0.27 -10.75
C ARG A 438 -9.87 -1.08 -9.58
N GLU A 439 -10.66 -1.99 -9.04
CA GLU A 439 -10.24 -2.82 -7.92
C GLU A 439 -9.11 -3.77 -8.27
N GLN A 440 -9.17 -4.43 -9.43
CA GLN A 440 -8.10 -5.29 -9.93
C GLN A 440 -6.77 -4.50 -10.03
N LEU A 441 -6.82 -3.29 -10.59
CA LEU A 441 -5.65 -2.42 -10.74
C LEU A 441 -5.13 -1.93 -9.39
N THR A 442 -6.00 -1.42 -8.52
CA THR A 442 -5.62 -0.95 -7.18
C THR A 442 -4.94 -2.04 -6.37
N ARG A 443 -5.52 -3.25 -6.34
CA ARG A 443 -4.95 -4.39 -5.63
C ARG A 443 -3.61 -4.84 -6.21
N THR A 444 -3.47 -4.82 -7.54
CA THR A 444 -2.22 -5.21 -8.19
C THR A 444 -1.12 -4.17 -7.99
N LEU A 445 -1.44 -2.88 -8.07
CA LEU A 445 -0.49 -1.79 -7.80
C LEU A 445 -0.02 -1.77 -6.35
N ALA A 446 -0.92 -2.06 -5.39
CA ALA A 446 -0.58 -2.16 -3.97
C ALA A 446 0.48 -3.25 -3.67
N LEU A 447 0.61 -4.26 -4.54
CA LEU A 447 1.66 -5.28 -4.44
C LEU A 447 3.04 -4.80 -4.92
N LYS A 448 3.16 -3.55 -5.38
CA LYS A 448 4.39 -2.91 -5.89
C LYS A 448 5.18 -3.81 -6.85
N PRO A 449 4.60 -4.23 -7.99
CA PRO A 449 5.29 -5.10 -8.93
C PRO A 449 6.57 -4.45 -9.45
N THR A 450 7.65 -5.21 -9.49
CA THR A 450 8.98 -4.71 -9.89
C THR A 450 9.12 -4.55 -11.41
N SER A 451 8.28 -5.21 -12.20
CA SER A 451 8.26 -5.11 -13.66
C SER A 451 6.84 -5.14 -14.21
N LEU A 452 6.66 -4.63 -15.43
CA LEU A 452 5.38 -4.69 -16.14
C LEU A 452 4.96 -6.14 -16.44
N GLU A 453 5.90 -7.04 -16.66
CA GLU A 453 5.61 -8.46 -16.86
C GLU A 453 5.04 -9.12 -15.60
N LEU A 454 5.61 -8.77 -14.44
CA LEU A 454 5.08 -9.22 -13.16
C LEU A 454 3.71 -8.60 -12.87
N PHE A 455 3.52 -7.32 -13.19
CA PHE A 455 2.21 -6.66 -13.11
C PHE A 455 1.18 -7.39 -13.98
N ARG A 456 1.51 -7.65 -15.24
CA ARG A 456 0.66 -8.39 -16.19
C ARG A 456 0.27 -9.77 -15.66
N THR A 457 1.24 -10.51 -15.14
CA THR A 457 1.00 -11.84 -14.55
C THR A 457 0.04 -11.75 -13.38
N LYS A 458 0.31 -10.84 -12.43
CA LYS A 458 -0.52 -10.66 -11.22
C LYS A 458 -1.94 -10.19 -11.56
N VAL A 459 -2.09 -9.22 -12.44
CA VAL A 459 -3.41 -8.72 -12.83
C VAL A 459 -4.24 -9.77 -13.56
N ASN A 460 -3.59 -10.64 -14.33
CA ASN A 460 -4.26 -11.72 -15.03
C ASN A 460 -4.76 -12.84 -14.09
N THR A 461 -4.18 -13.00 -12.91
CA THR A 461 -4.68 -13.95 -11.89
C THR A 461 -5.92 -13.42 -11.16
N LEU A 462 -6.13 -12.09 -11.12
CA LEU A 462 -7.29 -11.47 -10.52
C LEU A 462 -8.49 -11.49 -11.50
N SER A 463 -9.12 -12.67 -11.67
CA SER A 463 -10.38 -12.79 -12.42
C SER A 463 -11.53 -12.11 -11.71
N TYR A 464 -12.65 -11.90 -12.41
CA TYR A 464 -13.88 -11.37 -11.80
C TYR A 464 -14.34 -12.21 -10.59
N SER A 465 -14.32 -13.54 -10.74
CA SER A 465 -14.68 -14.44 -9.62
C SER A 465 -13.74 -14.31 -8.43
N GLU A 466 -12.46 -14.10 -8.67
CA GLU A 466 -11.48 -13.88 -7.59
C GLU A 466 -11.70 -12.54 -6.87
N VAL A 467 -12.03 -11.48 -7.59
CA VAL A 467 -12.40 -10.19 -7.00
C VAL A 467 -13.64 -10.34 -6.11
N LEU A 468 -14.65 -11.07 -6.57
CA LEU A 468 -15.84 -11.33 -5.75
C LEU A 468 -15.50 -12.11 -4.47
N ARG A 469 -14.63 -13.12 -4.59
CA ARG A 469 -14.16 -13.90 -3.45
C ARG A 469 -13.42 -13.03 -2.42
N LEU A 470 -12.54 -12.15 -2.90
CA LEU A 470 -11.79 -11.23 -2.04
C LEU A 470 -12.71 -10.23 -1.34
N ARG A 471 -13.69 -9.64 -2.06
CA ARG A 471 -14.71 -8.78 -1.46
C ARG A 471 -15.49 -9.48 -0.35
N GLN A 472 -15.84 -10.72 -0.58
CA GLN A 472 -16.55 -11.52 0.43
C GLN A 472 -15.67 -11.78 1.65
N THR A 473 -14.40 -12.12 1.46
CA THR A 473 -13.44 -12.32 2.56
C THR A 473 -13.23 -11.04 3.38
N GLU A 474 -13.09 -9.89 2.72
CA GLU A 474 -12.94 -8.60 3.38
C GLU A 474 -14.19 -8.19 4.16
N ARG A 475 -15.39 -8.45 3.59
CA ARG A 475 -16.66 -8.22 4.32
C ARG A 475 -16.71 -9.09 5.58
N MET A 476 -16.37 -10.36 5.47
CA MET A 476 -16.33 -11.27 6.64
C MET A 476 -15.32 -10.79 7.69
N HIS A 477 -14.17 -10.27 7.26
CA HIS A 477 -13.17 -9.73 8.18
C HIS A 477 -13.65 -8.43 8.85
N GLN A 478 -14.24 -7.51 8.10
CA GLN A 478 -14.84 -6.29 8.64
C GLN A 478 -15.98 -6.61 9.61
N GLU A 479 -16.79 -7.63 9.31
CA GLU A 479 -17.84 -8.10 10.18
C GLU A 479 -17.31 -8.72 11.47
N GLY A 480 -16.12 -9.34 11.44
CA GLY A 480 -15.42 -9.85 12.63
C GLY A 480 -14.93 -8.76 13.60
N THR A 481 -14.79 -7.52 13.10
CA THR A 481 -14.40 -6.34 13.91
C THR A 481 -15.59 -5.47 14.32
N MET A 482 -16.83 -5.97 14.17
CA MET A 482 -18.05 -5.21 14.46
C MET A 482 -18.22 -4.88 15.94
N ALA A 483 -18.96 -3.80 16.20
CA ALA A 483 -19.34 -3.40 17.55
C ALA A 483 -20.09 -4.53 18.29
N ARG A 484 -19.89 -4.62 19.59
CA ARG A 484 -20.42 -5.67 20.45
C ARG A 484 -21.94 -5.95 20.29
N PRO A 485 -22.83 -4.93 20.16
CA PRO A 485 -24.26 -5.16 19.94
C PRO A 485 -24.55 -5.90 18.63
N ILE A 486 -23.77 -5.65 17.59
CA ILE A 486 -23.91 -6.32 16.29
C ILE A 486 -23.48 -7.77 16.38
N LEU A 487 -22.39 -8.06 17.10
CA LEU A 487 -21.96 -9.45 17.36
C LEU A 487 -23.02 -10.23 18.15
N GLU A 488 -23.61 -9.62 19.15
CA GLU A 488 -24.72 -10.23 19.93
C GLU A 488 -25.97 -10.47 19.07
N LEU A 489 -26.28 -9.58 18.13
CA LEU A 489 -27.34 -9.78 17.15
C LEU A 489 -27.04 -10.97 16.23
N ARG A 490 -25.83 -11.07 15.70
CA ARG A 490 -25.40 -12.19 14.86
C ARG A 490 -25.48 -13.53 15.58
N GLU A 491 -25.05 -13.60 16.83
CA GLU A 491 -25.15 -14.83 17.63
C GLU A 491 -26.61 -15.25 17.88
N ARG A 492 -27.53 -14.30 18.03
CA ARG A 492 -28.97 -14.59 18.15
C ARG A 492 -29.60 -15.09 16.84
N LEU A 493 -29.17 -14.56 15.70
CA LEU A 493 -29.68 -14.96 14.38
C LEU A 493 -29.12 -16.32 13.92
N LYS A 494 -27.95 -16.69 14.37
CA LYS A 494 -27.23 -17.89 13.94
C LYS A 494 -28.04 -19.20 14.04
N PRO A 495 -28.73 -19.52 15.14
CA PRO A 495 -29.54 -20.74 15.22
C PRO A 495 -30.72 -20.77 14.26
N GLU A 496 -31.38 -19.63 14.02
CA GLU A 496 -32.50 -19.52 13.09
C GLU A 496 -32.04 -19.80 11.65
N LEU A 497 -30.90 -19.20 11.26
CA LEU A 497 -30.34 -19.38 9.93
C LEU A 497 -29.77 -20.78 9.71
N LEU A 498 -29.20 -21.40 10.74
CA LEU A 498 -28.78 -22.80 10.67
C LEU A 498 -29.97 -23.73 10.47
N GLU A 499 -31.10 -23.47 11.11
CA GLU A 499 -32.32 -24.25 10.87
C GLU A 499 -32.87 -24.04 9.45
N LEU A 500 -32.79 -22.84 8.93
CA LEU A 500 -33.17 -22.57 7.52
C LEU A 500 -32.28 -23.38 6.56
N ILE A 501 -30.97 -23.37 6.76
CA ILE A 501 -30.02 -24.17 5.97
C ILE A 501 -30.33 -25.66 6.11
N ARG A 502 -30.61 -26.13 7.31
CA ARG A 502 -31.00 -27.52 7.58
C ARG A 502 -32.22 -27.94 6.77
N GLN A 503 -33.26 -27.14 6.80
CA GLN A 503 -34.49 -27.40 6.01
C GLN A 503 -34.19 -27.43 4.51
N GLN A 504 -33.36 -26.51 4.02
CA GLN A 504 -32.94 -26.51 2.63
C GLN A 504 -32.15 -27.78 2.26
N ARG A 505 -31.26 -28.26 3.14
CA ARG A 505 -30.52 -29.53 2.90
C ARG A 505 -31.48 -30.71 2.81
N LEU A 506 -32.41 -30.81 3.76
CA LEU A 506 -33.40 -31.89 3.76
C LEU A 506 -34.31 -31.87 2.53
N LEU A 507 -34.71 -30.69 2.11
CA LEU A 507 -35.51 -30.52 0.87
C LEU A 507 -34.73 -31.01 -0.36
N ARG A 508 -33.45 -30.68 -0.45
CA ARG A 508 -32.54 -31.16 -1.52
C ARG A 508 -32.37 -32.68 -1.49
N LEU A 509 -32.25 -33.28 -0.30
CA LEU A 509 -32.24 -34.73 -0.19
C LEU A 509 -33.54 -35.36 -0.66
N CYS A 510 -34.70 -34.69 -0.45
CA CYS A 510 -35.99 -35.16 -0.97
C CYS A 510 -36.09 -35.09 -2.51
N GLU A 511 -35.43 -34.12 -3.13
CA GLU A 511 -35.34 -34.05 -4.60
C GLU A 511 -34.51 -35.23 -5.17
N GLY A 512 -33.56 -35.75 -4.39
CA GLY A 512 -32.73 -36.88 -4.72
C GLY A 512 -31.56 -36.56 -5.65
N THR A 513 -30.63 -37.52 -5.72
CA THR A 513 -29.42 -37.38 -6.54
C THR A 513 -29.06 -38.73 -7.19
N LEU A 514 -28.53 -38.64 -8.42
CA LEU A 514 -27.99 -39.79 -9.14
C LEU A 514 -26.52 -40.02 -8.72
N PHE A 515 -26.21 -41.19 -8.15
CA PHE A 515 -24.89 -41.58 -7.74
C PHE A 515 -24.31 -42.66 -8.66
N ARG A 516 -23.00 -42.70 -8.79
CA ARG A 516 -22.29 -43.77 -9.50
C ARG A 516 -22.23 -44.99 -8.61
N LYS A 517 -22.56 -46.15 -9.20
CA LYS A 517 -22.49 -47.43 -8.51
C LYS A 517 -21.05 -47.92 -8.37
N ILE A 518 -20.67 -48.30 -7.15
CA ILE A 518 -19.36 -48.88 -6.85
C ILE A 518 -19.39 -50.35 -7.31
N SER A 519 -18.76 -50.65 -8.45
CA SER A 519 -18.68 -52.03 -8.98
C SER A 519 -17.24 -52.55 -8.90
N SER A 520 -17.08 -53.80 -8.46
CA SER A 520 -15.81 -54.51 -8.39
C SER A 520 -15.42 -55.17 -9.73
N ARG A 521 -16.26 -55.20 -10.77
CA ARG A 521 -16.04 -55.83 -12.05
C ARG A 521 -16.48 -54.94 -13.23
N ARG A 522 -15.52 -54.62 -14.08
CA ARG A 522 -15.52 -54.03 -15.43
C ARG A 522 -16.80 -53.42 -16.00
N ARG A 523 -16.71 -52.09 -16.30
CA ARG A 523 -17.33 -51.36 -17.41
C ARG A 523 -18.80 -51.64 -17.72
N GLN A 524 -19.68 -51.12 -16.90
CA GLN A 524 -20.89 -50.40 -17.25
C GLN A 524 -21.05 -49.35 -16.13
N ASP A 525 -21.08 -48.07 -16.50
CA ASP A 525 -21.34 -46.96 -15.53
C ASP A 525 -22.81 -47.08 -15.10
N LYS A 526 -23.11 -47.99 -14.19
CA LYS A 526 -24.42 -48.10 -13.57
C LYS A 526 -24.58 -46.96 -12.59
N VAL A 527 -25.63 -46.20 -12.73
CA VAL A 527 -26.05 -45.17 -11.83
C VAL A 527 -27.21 -45.69 -10.95
N TRP A 528 -27.31 -45.17 -9.76
CA TRP A 528 -28.42 -45.42 -8.88
C TRP A 528 -28.94 -44.10 -8.31
N PHE A 529 -30.23 -44.02 -8.11
CA PHE A 529 -30.89 -42.86 -7.54
C PHE A 529 -31.14 -43.05 -6.05
N CYS A 530 -30.90 -42.01 -5.26
CA CYS A 530 -31.20 -42.01 -3.84
C CYS A 530 -31.89 -40.69 -3.49
N CYS A 531 -32.99 -40.79 -2.72
CA CYS A 531 -33.73 -39.62 -2.22
C CYS A 531 -34.24 -39.90 -0.77
N LEU A 532 -34.48 -38.79 -0.07
CA LEU A 532 -35.15 -38.84 1.25
C LEU A 532 -36.67 -38.75 1.04
N SER A 533 -37.42 -39.53 1.79
CA SER A 533 -38.92 -39.42 1.78
C SER A 533 -39.36 -38.01 2.29
N PRO A 534 -40.52 -37.47 1.79
CA PRO A 534 -40.99 -36.16 2.23
C PRO A 534 -41.22 -36.02 3.75
N ASN A 535 -41.49 -37.11 4.45
CA ASN A 535 -41.63 -37.13 5.91
C ASN A 535 -40.30 -37.29 6.66
N HIS A 536 -39.20 -37.31 5.96
CA HIS A 536 -37.79 -37.45 6.45
C HIS A 536 -37.50 -38.71 7.25
N LYS A 537 -38.32 -39.78 7.08
CA LYS A 537 -38.19 -41.01 7.85
C LYS A 537 -37.50 -42.18 7.12
N MET A 538 -37.39 -42.09 5.80
CA MET A 538 -36.88 -43.16 4.96
C MET A 538 -35.95 -42.64 3.89
N LEU A 539 -34.75 -43.22 3.71
CA LEU A 539 -33.99 -43.14 2.47
C LEU A 539 -34.50 -44.18 1.48
N GLN A 540 -34.82 -43.77 0.27
CA GLN A 540 -35.32 -44.62 -0.79
C GLN A 540 -34.28 -44.60 -1.93
N TYR A 541 -33.89 -45.78 -2.39
CA TYR A 541 -32.87 -45.89 -3.44
C TYR A 541 -33.08 -47.07 -4.37
N GLY A 542 -32.49 -47.04 -5.54
CA GLY A 542 -32.56 -48.08 -6.52
C GLY A 542 -31.74 -47.80 -7.78
N ASP A 543 -31.49 -48.90 -8.57
CA ASP A 543 -30.75 -48.81 -9.82
C ASP A 543 -31.62 -48.12 -10.90
N VAL A 544 -30.99 -47.24 -11.68
CA VAL A 544 -31.65 -46.45 -12.75
C VAL A 544 -30.80 -46.58 -14.01
N GLU A 545 -31.47 -46.66 -15.16
CA GLU A 545 -30.79 -46.64 -16.46
C GLU A 545 -30.26 -45.21 -16.76
N GLU A 546 -29.08 -45.16 -17.37
CA GLU A 546 -28.43 -43.91 -17.72
C GLU A 546 -29.26 -43.12 -18.75
N GLY A 547 -29.69 -41.90 -18.41
CA GLY A 547 -30.56 -41.09 -19.26
C GLY A 547 -32.06 -41.21 -19.02
N ALA A 548 -32.52 -42.04 -18.05
CA ALA A 548 -33.89 -42.08 -17.64
C ALA A 548 -34.30 -40.83 -16.87
N ALA A 549 -35.55 -40.39 -16.97
CA ALA A 549 -36.13 -39.34 -16.12
C ALA A 549 -36.04 -39.74 -14.64
N HIS A 550 -35.93 -38.79 -13.72
CA HIS A 550 -35.91 -39.05 -12.27
C HIS A 550 -37.05 -39.99 -11.89
N PRO A 551 -36.76 -41.17 -11.31
CA PRO A 551 -37.80 -42.10 -10.93
C PRO A 551 -38.70 -41.50 -9.83
N SER A 552 -39.98 -41.85 -9.83
CA SER A 552 -40.86 -41.52 -8.72
C SER A 552 -40.35 -42.24 -7.46
N PRO A 553 -40.21 -41.53 -6.33
CA PRO A 553 -39.72 -42.13 -5.07
C PRO A 553 -40.49 -43.38 -4.65
N GLU A 554 -41.79 -43.47 -5.00
CA GLU A 554 -42.63 -44.61 -4.67
C GLU A 554 -42.24 -45.90 -5.38
N ASN A 555 -41.58 -45.80 -6.53
CA ASN A 555 -41.16 -46.94 -7.36
C ASN A 555 -39.74 -47.45 -7.04
N LEU A 556 -39.03 -46.86 -6.07
CA LEU A 556 -37.71 -47.33 -5.67
C LEU A 556 -37.80 -48.59 -4.81
N PRO A 557 -37.06 -49.65 -5.17
CA PRO A 557 -37.20 -50.97 -4.55
C PRO A 557 -36.66 -51.01 -3.10
N ASP A 558 -35.60 -50.28 -2.82
CA ASP A 558 -34.89 -50.38 -1.55
C ASP A 558 -35.21 -49.19 -0.64
N LYS A 559 -35.42 -49.45 0.64
CA LYS A 559 -35.79 -48.46 1.66
C LYS A 559 -35.00 -48.69 2.92
N LEU A 560 -34.32 -47.64 3.43
CA LEU A 560 -33.61 -47.62 4.69
C LEU A 560 -34.26 -46.67 5.67
N PRO A 561 -34.83 -47.12 6.81
CA PRO A 561 -35.33 -46.22 7.84
C PRO A 561 -34.20 -45.34 8.43
N VAL A 562 -34.46 -44.05 8.55
CA VAL A 562 -33.53 -43.08 9.14
C VAL A 562 -33.22 -43.46 10.60
N ALA A 563 -34.18 -44.09 11.32
CA ALA A 563 -33.99 -44.57 12.69
C ALA A 563 -32.97 -45.70 12.85
N GLU A 564 -32.68 -46.42 11.75
CA GLU A 564 -31.67 -47.51 11.74
C GLU A 564 -30.26 -47.01 11.41
N MET A 565 -30.16 -45.77 10.94
CA MET A 565 -28.87 -45.16 10.63
C MET A 565 -28.10 -44.83 11.91
N ARG A 566 -26.80 -45.20 11.95
CA ARG A 566 -25.93 -45.08 13.13
C ARG A 566 -24.93 -43.93 12.98
N ALA A 567 -24.17 -43.95 11.90
CA ALA A 567 -23.10 -42.99 11.70
C ALA A 567 -22.87 -42.66 10.24
N LEU A 568 -22.33 -41.46 9.99
CA LEU A 568 -21.85 -41.02 8.70
C LEU A 568 -20.31 -41.08 8.68
N LEU A 569 -19.75 -41.83 7.76
CA LEU A 569 -18.32 -41.96 7.53
C LEU A 569 -17.92 -41.17 6.28
N LEU A 570 -16.76 -40.49 6.30
CA LEU A 570 -16.30 -39.62 5.22
C LEU A 570 -14.94 -40.06 4.72
N GLY A 571 -14.72 -39.96 3.44
CA GLY A 571 -13.44 -40.08 2.77
C GLY A 571 -12.72 -41.41 3.09
N LYS A 572 -11.59 -41.34 3.75
CA LYS A 572 -10.74 -42.51 4.09
C LYS A 572 -11.37 -43.50 5.08
N ASP A 573 -12.35 -43.02 5.83
CA ASP A 573 -13.02 -43.90 6.83
C ASP A 573 -14.10 -44.79 6.21
N CYS A 574 -14.47 -44.53 4.96
CA CYS A 574 -15.43 -45.33 4.22
C CYS A 574 -14.88 -46.70 3.87
N PRO A 575 -15.65 -47.81 4.13
CA PRO A 575 -15.20 -49.16 3.84
C PRO A 575 -14.78 -49.39 2.39
N HIS A 576 -15.54 -48.85 1.43
CA HIS A 576 -15.31 -49.01 0.01
C HIS A 576 -14.07 -48.25 -0.54
N VAL A 577 -13.50 -47.35 0.28
CA VAL A 577 -12.25 -46.62 -0.03
C VAL A 577 -11.04 -47.38 0.53
N ARG A 578 -11.20 -48.05 1.70
CA ARG A 578 -10.11 -48.82 2.34
C ARG A 578 -9.71 -50.06 1.54
N GLU A 579 -10.64 -50.69 0.82
CA GLU A 579 -10.41 -51.93 0.08
C GLU A 579 -9.61 -51.79 -1.23
N LYS A 580 -9.45 -50.59 -1.76
CA LYS A 580 -8.73 -50.32 -3.02
C LYS A 580 -7.39 -49.62 -2.74
N GLY A 581 -6.32 -50.45 -2.70
CA GLY A 581 -4.96 -50.00 -2.43
C GLY A 581 -4.38 -48.97 -3.38
N SER A 582 -3.38 -48.26 -2.88
CA SER A 582 -2.64 -47.09 -3.35
C SER A 582 -2.37 -46.95 -4.85
N GLY A 583 -2.99 -45.94 -5.48
CA GLY A 583 -2.61 -45.40 -6.78
C GLY A 583 -3.10 -43.98 -6.94
N LYS A 584 -2.43 -43.17 -7.76
CA LYS A 584 -2.69 -41.73 -7.97
C LYS A 584 -4.14 -41.34 -8.39
N GLN A 585 -4.93 -42.30 -8.89
CA GLN A 585 -6.35 -42.12 -9.27
C GLN A 585 -7.32 -42.15 -8.07
N ASN A 586 -6.84 -42.45 -6.86
CA ASN A 586 -7.68 -42.62 -5.67
C ASN A 586 -7.94 -41.34 -4.87
N LYS A 587 -7.31 -40.23 -5.17
CA LYS A 587 -7.44 -38.99 -4.38
C LYS A 587 -8.80 -38.33 -4.60
N ASP A 588 -9.24 -38.24 -5.85
CA ASP A 588 -10.52 -37.60 -6.22
C ASP A 588 -11.73 -38.43 -5.72
N VAL A 589 -11.63 -39.75 -5.77
CA VAL A 589 -12.67 -40.65 -5.23
C VAL A 589 -12.78 -40.51 -3.72
N CYS A 590 -11.66 -40.41 -3.01
CA CYS A 590 -11.64 -40.26 -1.56
C CYS A 590 -12.28 -38.95 -1.10
N GLU A 591 -12.11 -37.87 -1.87
CA GLU A 591 -12.68 -36.55 -1.54
C GLU A 591 -14.21 -36.45 -1.73
N LEU A 592 -14.80 -37.37 -2.50
CA LEU A 592 -16.23 -37.39 -2.82
C LEU A 592 -16.97 -38.60 -2.21
N ALA A 593 -16.25 -39.44 -1.47
CA ALA A 593 -16.79 -40.66 -0.88
C ALA A 593 -17.40 -40.41 0.52
N PHE A 594 -18.58 -40.97 0.77
CA PHE A 594 -19.17 -41.04 2.09
C PHE A 594 -19.95 -42.34 2.24
N SER A 595 -20.17 -42.80 3.49
CA SER A 595 -20.93 -44.02 3.77
C SER A 595 -21.82 -43.81 4.99
N VAL A 596 -23.01 -44.37 4.96
CA VAL A 596 -23.92 -44.44 6.10
C VAL A 596 -23.87 -45.85 6.69
N SER A 597 -23.50 -45.96 7.95
CA SER A 597 -23.63 -47.21 8.67
C SER A 597 -25.04 -47.36 9.27
N TYR A 598 -25.58 -48.58 9.19
CA TYR A 598 -26.91 -48.87 9.70
C TYR A 598 -27.00 -50.30 10.25
N ASP A 599 -28.03 -50.55 11.07
CA ASP A 599 -28.29 -51.89 11.66
C ASP A 599 -29.01 -52.78 10.65
N ALA A 600 -28.37 -53.88 10.25
CA ALA A 600 -28.98 -54.92 9.40
C ALA A 600 -29.22 -56.22 10.22
N GLY A 601 -29.84 -56.11 11.41
CA GLY A 601 -30.06 -57.20 12.34
C GLY A 601 -28.84 -57.40 13.28
N GLU A 602 -28.10 -58.52 13.20
CA GLU A 602 -26.94 -58.74 14.05
C GLU A 602 -25.60 -58.19 13.51
N GLU A 603 -25.60 -57.68 12.26
CA GLU A 603 -24.39 -57.15 11.57
C GLU A 603 -24.55 -55.68 11.21
N GLU A 604 -23.44 -54.89 11.32
CA GLU A 604 -23.36 -53.53 10.83
C GLU A 604 -23.20 -53.52 9.31
N ALA A 605 -24.12 -52.86 8.59
CA ALA A 605 -24.11 -52.72 7.16
C ALA A 605 -23.81 -51.30 6.75
N TYR A 606 -23.34 -51.12 5.49
CA TYR A 606 -22.92 -49.81 4.98
C TYR A 606 -23.58 -49.50 3.63
N LEU A 607 -24.22 -48.34 3.53
CA LEU A 607 -24.65 -47.79 2.27
C LEU A 607 -23.59 -46.83 1.77
N ASN A 608 -22.95 -47.15 0.65
CA ASN A 608 -21.73 -46.49 0.17
C ASN A 608 -22.04 -45.58 -1.01
N PHE A 609 -21.50 -44.34 -0.96
CA PHE A 609 -21.74 -43.30 -1.95
C PHE A 609 -20.42 -42.72 -2.51
N ILE A 610 -20.46 -42.34 -3.78
CA ILE A 610 -19.48 -41.44 -4.38
C ILE A 610 -20.29 -40.32 -5.04
N ALA A 611 -20.19 -39.11 -4.49
CA ALA A 611 -20.93 -37.95 -4.97
C ALA A 611 -20.49 -37.55 -6.40
N PRO A 612 -21.42 -37.12 -7.25
CA PRO A 612 -21.07 -36.69 -8.61
C PRO A 612 -20.27 -35.38 -8.64
N SER A 613 -20.35 -34.56 -7.59
CA SER A 613 -19.63 -33.30 -7.46
C SER A 613 -19.33 -32.97 -5.98
N LYS A 614 -18.41 -32.05 -5.75
CA LYS A 614 -18.11 -31.56 -4.40
C LYS A 614 -19.32 -30.87 -3.75
N ARG A 615 -20.15 -30.20 -4.55
CA ARG A 615 -21.39 -29.58 -4.09
C ARG A 615 -22.38 -30.61 -3.57
N GLU A 616 -22.63 -31.67 -4.34
CA GLU A 616 -23.53 -32.76 -3.93
C GLU A 616 -22.98 -33.51 -2.71
N PHE A 617 -21.65 -33.70 -2.62
CA PHE A 617 -21.02 -34.25 -1.44
C PHE A 617 -21.34 -33.43 -0.19
N CYS A 618 -21.16 -32.10 -0.21
CA CYS A 618 -21.45 -31.25 0.92
C CYS A 618 -22.94 -31.25 1.28
N LEU A 619 -23.84 -31.19 0.29
CA LEU A 619 -25.28 -31.22 0.49
C LEU A 619 -25.74 -32.51 1.19
N TRP A 620 -25.28 -33.65 0.68
CA TRP A 620 -25.65 -34.96 1.24
C TRP A 620 -25.04 -35.19 2.60
N THR A 621 -23.78 -34.89 2.81
CA THR A 621 -23.11 -35.10 4.09
C THR A 621 -23.69 -34.21 5.20
N ASP A 622 -24.00 -32.95 4.90
CA ASP A 622 -24.65 -32.04 5.85
C ASP A 622 -26.09 -32.49 6.16
N GLY A 623 -26.86 -32.84 5.12
CA GLY A 623 -28.24 -33.30 5.29
C GLY A 623 -28.32 -34.60 6.11
N LEU A 624 -27.44 -35.57 5.84
CA LEU A 624 -27.35 -36.82 6.63
C LEU A 624 -26.87 -36.59 8.06
N SER A 625 -25.88 -35.69 8.25
CA SER A 625 -25.45 -35.27 9.60
C SER A 625 -26.62 -34.66 10.39
N ALA A 626 -27.40 -33.79 9.73
CA ALA A 626 -28.57 -33.19 10.36
C ALA A 626 -29.68 -34.20 10.71
N LEU A 627 -29.89 -35.27 9.91
CA LEU A 627 -30.81 -36.37 10.21
C LEU A 627 -30.33 -37.21 11.40
N LEU A 628 -29.03 -37.40 11.54
CA LEU A 628 -28.40 -38.11 12.66
C LEU A 628 -28.27 -37.25 13.95
N GLY A 629 -28.80 -36.01 13.94
CA GLY A 629 -28.70 -35.10 15.08
C GLY A 629 -27.34 -34.44 15.26
N GLY A 630 -26.44 -34.57 14.26
CA GLY A 630 -25.14 -33.97 14.25
C GLY A 630 -25.14 -32.55 13.69
N SER A 631 -23.97 -31.89 13.74
CA SER A 631 -23.78 -30.54 13.16
C SER A 631 -23.42 -30.59 11.67
N MET A 632 -23.94 -29.68 10.88
CA MET A 632 -23.55 -29.47 9.50
C MET A 632 -22.22 -28.72 9.47
N SER A 633 -21.15 -29.40 9.09
CA SER A 633 -19.77 -28.87 9.21
C SER A 633 -19.07 -28.60 7.86
N SER A 634 -19.76 -28.78 6.74
CA SER A 634 -19.16 -28.54 5.43
C SER A 634 -18.73 -27.07 5.24
N GLU A 635 -17.70 -26.86 4.43
CA GLU A 635 -17.28 -25.51 4.06
C GLU A 635 -18.37 -24.73 3.37
N GLN A 636 -19.19 -25.40 2.57
CA GLN A 636 -20.33 -24.79 1.89
C GLN A 636 -21.36 -24.27 2.89
N THR A 637 -21.73 -25.04 3.89
CA THR A 637 -22.68 -24.59 4.94
C THR A 637 -22.12 -23.44 5.76
N ARG A 638 -20.80 -23.45 6.07
CA ARG A 638 -20.16 -22.32 6.74
C ARG A 638 -20.24 -21.05 5.91
N MET A 639 -19.93 -21.12 4.60
CA MET A 639 -20.00 -19.97 3.71
C MET A 639 -21.44 -19.43 3.54
N GLU A 640 -22.43 -20.32 3.39
CA GLU A 640 -23.83 -19.96 3.28
C GLU A 640 -24.35 -19.30 4.56
N LEU A 641 -23.98 -19.85 5.72
CA LEU A 641 -24.34 -19.27 7.02
C LEU A 641 -23.79 -17.85 7.18
N GLU A 642 -22.51 -17.65 6.88
CA GLU A 642 -21.87 -16.30 6.95
C GLU A 642 -22.54 -15.32 5.98
N LEU A 643 -22.86 -15.75 4.77
CA LEU A 643 -23.58 -14.93 3.82
C LEU A 643 -24.98 -14.52 4.33
N LEU A 644 -25.75 -15.47 4.83
CA LEU A 644 -27.09 -15.23 5.38
C LEU A 644 -27.02 -14.34 6.62
N LEU A 645 -26.05 -14.56 7.52
CA LEU A 645 -25.81 -13.71 8.68
C LEU A 645 -25.48 -12.28 8.27
N ALA A 646 -24.63 -12.09 7.25
CA ALA A 646 -24.30 -10.76 6.74
C ALA A 646 -25.53 -10.07 6.14
N MET A 647 -26.31 -10.79 5.34
CA MET A 647 -27.53 -10.26 4.74
C MET A 647 -28.57 -9.89 5.79
N GLU A 648 -28.86 -10.79 6.72
CA GLU A 648 -29.88 -10.58 7.76
C GLU A 648 -29.47 -9.48 8.75
N THR A 649 -28.18 -9.43 9.11
CA THR A 649 -27.65 -8.34 9.94
C THR A 649 -27.84 -6.99 9.25
N LYS A 650 -27.54 -6.90 7.94
CA LYS A 650 -27.76 -5.67 7.17
C LYS A 650 -29.23 -5.29 7.08
N LEU A 651 -30.11 -6.26 6.83
CA LEU A 651 -31.54 -6.01 6.79
C LEU A 651 -32.08 -5.43 8.11
N ARG A 652 -31.57 -5.96 9.24
CA ARG A 652 -31.97 -5.48 10.58
C ARG A 652 -31.37 -4.13 10.94
N LEU A 653 -30.27 -3.71 10.26
CA LEU A 653 -29.57 -2.44 10.47
C LEU A 653 -29.81 -1.41 9.36
N LEU A 654 -30.77 -1.63 8.46
CA LEU A 654 -31.05 -0.75 7.33
C LEU A 654 -31.26 0.72 7.74
N GLU A 655 -31.90 0.98 8.85
CA GLU A 655 -32.13 2.33 9.39
C GLU A 655 -30.86 2.97 9.94
N LEU A 656 -29.82 2.18 10.21
CA LEU A 656 -28.53 2.61 10.74
C LEU A 656 -27.44 2.62 9.65
N GLU A 657 -27.78 2.30 8.41
CA GLU A 657 -26.81 2.33 7.31
C GLU A 657 -26.27 3.76 7.14
N ASN A 658 -24.94 3.91 7.17
CA ASN A 658 -24.22 5.18 7.20
C ASN A 658 -24.27 5.98 8.52
N VAL A 659 -24.84 5.43 9.59
CA VAL A 659 -24.71 6.03 10.92
C VAL A 659 -23.56 5.35 11.66
N PRO A 660 -22.50 6.08 12.06
CA PRO A 660 -21.42 5.50 12.84
C PRO A 660 -21.97 5.06 14.20
N ILE A 661 -21.81 3.77 14.51
CA ILE A 661 -22.17 3.23 15.83
C ILE A 661 -21.02 3.51 16.77
N PRO A 662 -21.21 4.32 17.84
CA PRO A 662 -20.14 4.64 18.76
C PRO A 662 -19.72 3.40 19.56
N ASP A 663 -18.42 3.22 19.76
CA ASP A 663 -17.84 2.12 20.55
C ASP A 663 -18.19 2.21 22.05
N GLN A 664 -18.58 3.38 22.52
CA GLN A 664 -18.97 3.62 23.91
C GLN A 664 -20.40 4.18 23.97
N PRO A 665 -21.17 3.84 25.00
CA PRO A 665 -22.46 4.45 25.20
C PRO A 665 -22.34 5.97 25.32
N PRO A 666 -23.32 6.74 24.84
CA PRO A 666 -23.29 8.20 24.96
C PRO A 666 -23.24 8.61 26.43
N PRO A 667 -22.59 9.74 26.76
CA PRO A 667 -22.53 10.22 28.12
C PRO A 667 -23.96 10.40 28.68
N VAL A 668 -24.12 10.01 29.92
CA VAL A 668 -25.40 10.20 30.62
C VAL A 668 -25.77 11.69 30.61
N PRO A 669 -26.94 12.08 30.13
CA PRO A 669 -27.35 13.47 30.14
C PRO A 669 -27.26 14.05 31.54
N PRO A 670 -26.94 15.34 31.71
CA PRO A 670 -27.00 15.97 32.99
C PRO A 670 -28.40 15.83 33.60
N PRO A 671 -28.52 15.67 34.93
CA PRO A 671 -29.81 15.55 35.55
C PRO A 671 -30.69 16.76 35.19
N PRO A 672 -32.01 16.57 35.01
CA PRO A 672 -32.89 17.69 34.68
C PRO A 672 -32.82 18.76 35.71
N THR A 673 -32.91 20.01 35.27
CA THR A 673 -32.85 21.20 36.14
C THR A 673 -33.99 21.28 37.16
N ASN A 674 -35.09 20.56 36.92
CA ASN A 674 -36.13 20.33 37.91
C ASN A 674 -36.62 18.88 37.78
N TYR A 675 -37.12 18.35 38.89
CA TYR A 675 -37.71 16.99 38.96
C TYR A 675 -39.25 17.01 38.97
N ASN A 676 -39.87 18.11 38.49
CA ASN A 676 -41.33 18.28 38.43
C ASN A 676 -41.95 17.57 37.21
N PHE A 677 -41.47 16.38 36.90
CA PHE A 677 -42.23 15.53 35.96
C PHE A 677 -43.28 14.79 36.79
N CYS A 678 -44.54 15.10 36.51
CA CYS A 678 -45.68 14.39 37.07
C CYS A 678 -45.60 12.91 36.70
N TYR A 679 -45.27 12.06 37.69
CA TYR A 679 -45.64 10.67 37.64
C TYR A 679 -47.16 10.59 37.84
N ASP A 680 -47.92 10.54 36.79
CA ASP A 680 -49.36 10.22 36.86
C ASP A 680 -49.50 8.76 37.21
N CYS A 681 -49.52 8.46 38.52
CA CYS A 681 -49.73 7.11 39.04
C CYS A 681 -51.13 6.56 38.78
N SER A 682 -51.99 7.27 38.04
CA SER A 682 -53.35 6.83 37.74
C SER A 682 -53.46 5.97 36.47
N ILE A 683 -52.34 5.71 35.77
CA ILE A 683 -52.30 4.83 34.57
C ILE A 683 -51.39 3.60 34.84
N ALA A 684 -51.52 3.00 36.00
CA ALA A 684 -50.99 1.68 36.25
C ALA A 684 -52.14 0.79 36.66
N GLU A 685 -52.73 0.12 35.65
CA GLU A 685 -53.34 -1.20 35.70
C GLU A 685 -54.33 -1.34 34.55
N PRO A 686 -54.53 -2.51 33.97
CA PRO A 686 -54.16 -3.85 34.40
C PRO A 686 -52.97 -4.48 33.69
#